data_e485bc0cacfc304afef1e3b5c2b327ea
#
_entry.id   e485bc0cacfc304afef1e3b5c2b327ea
#
_cell.length_a   1.000
_cell.length_b   1.000
_cell.length_c   1.000
_cell.angle_alpha   90.00
_cell.angle_beta   90.00
_cell.angle_gamma   90.00
#
_symmetry.space_group_name_H-M   'P 1'
#
loop_
_entity.id
_entity.type
_entity.pdbx_description
1 polymer ?
#
loop_
_entity_poly.entity_id
_entity_poly.type
_entity_poly.pdbx_seq_one_letter_code
_entity_poly.pdbx_strand_id
1 'polypeptide(L)'
;MIKGGFKEEIVDEMERTTLKILKRLSSDTTEMKPVKGLVIGNVQSGKTANMAALMAMAADWGWNMFIVLSGTIENLRQQTQNRLLNDLNCQGNLNWNGLEHLSKKPMLGQRTQDLHFDKTSKQRYFTVCLKNPGRLRGLIQWLQSDGNKQKQMKILVIDDEADQAGINTANVNSSTIKTINRLIRDLVNGKNEKSQEISNKYKAMNYIGYTATPYANILNEAGEDSLYPRNFISTLSVSKEYFGPQQIFGFEGGDYDYDGLDIVRIIDEDDLQAIKEIHEEGSPYVPLALQDAICWFLCGVACMRIWGYGKPVSMLIHTSQKTDHHQNIAEAVRDWIVSKDVDEMIRRCEKVWNTETSQFTFEKFREQYPQYDRKDEEINRYPSFEDIRKEITILLSKEPTNIPLDEDDEFAYHEGIHMCIDNCKNNGITDDGMYVRLAYPTADNMPTPAPAFIVVGGATLSRGLTIEGLISTFFLRSVSQADTLMQMGRWFGYRKGYELLPRLWITSKTNDQFKFLAALDQELRDEIHEMDTLGKSPANYGPRVKNTPKASFIRITAKNRMQSAQATDMDFSGSFNQTYLFDNDVAALKHNIVETEKFIASLGQPEERKECNQHAENTFIWRNVEFSLVKKYLEEYKFNSRLGVFNDIASVIAWIEKISAEGKLENWNIILAGKGSGSVWNSPVGPVKKVSRTRKKLKNESDTVINIGVLRDPKDIIADIDLEGQPQEIVSKVKDFKSKYAKEIRSLAGLDSTPQLIVYVIDKDSKAVKGSDTREDLNSVEDIVGICMNIPGGKRGTDYTATVSIHMQNNPFDDEGDLEGTNEN
;
A
#
# COMPACT_ATOMS: atom_id res chain seq x y z
N MET A 1 2.98 -16.83 24.51
CA MET A 1 2.78 -16.80 23.04
C MET A 1 2.41 -18.18 22.49
N ILE A 2 3.20 -19.21 22.69
CA ILE A 2 2.89 -20.58 22.22
C ILE A 2 1.54 -21.07 22.76
N LYS A 3 1.24 -20.86 24.06
CA LYS A 3 -0.08 -21.14 24.64
C LYS A 3 -1.23 -20.33 24.05
N GLY A 4 -0.93 -19.20 23.41
CA GLY A 4 -1.87 -18.36 22.66
C GLY A 4 -2.00 -18.73 21.18
N GLY A 5 -1.44 -19.86 20.75
CA GLY A 5 -1.62 -20.40 19.40
C GLY A 5 -0.59 -19.95 18.36
N PHE A 6 0.49 -19.27 18.76
CA PHE A 6 1.59 -18.96 17.84
C PHE A 6 2.46 -20.21 17.63
N LYS A 7 2.87 -20.45 16.39
CA LYS A 7 3.87 -21.48 16.05
C LYS A 7 5.22 -21.16 16.71
N GLU A 8 5.97 -22.16 17.13
CA GLU A 8 7.27 -22.01 17.80
C GLU A 8 8.26 -21.19 16.96
N GLU A 9 8.34 -21.45 15.66
CA GLU A 9 9.20 -20.73 14.71
C GLU A 9 8.90 -19.23 14.66
N ILE A 10 7.62 -18.84 14.74
CA ILE A 10 7.19 -17.43 14.77
C ILE A 10 7.62 -16.77 16.08
N VAL A 11 7.54 -17.51 17.20
CA VAL A 11 7.97 -17.03 18.52
C VAL A 11 9.48 -16.82 18.53
N ASP A 12 10.25 -17.77 18.00
CA ASP A 12 11.72 -17.68 17.91
C ASP A 12 12.16 -16.50 17.04
N GLU A 13 11.48 -16.27 15.91
CA GLU A 13 11.78 -15.13 15.04
C GLU A 13 11.43 -13.79 15.71
N MET A 14 10.29 -13.76 16.43
CA MET A 14 9.88 -12.59 17.22
C MET A 14 10.89 -12.32 18.35
N GLU A 15 11.37 -13.35 19.04
CA GLU A 15 12.40 -13.22 20.07
C GLU A 15 13.69 -12.64 19.48
N ARG A 16 14.19 -13.20 18.39
CA ARG A 16 15.41 -12.72 17.70
C ARG A 16 15.30 -11.27 17.29
N THR A 17 14.18 -10.90 16.64
CA THR A 17 13.94 -9.52 16.18
C THR A 17 13.81 -8.56 17.37
N THR A 18 13.09 -8.95 18.40
CA THR A 18 12.93 -8.16 19.63
C THR A 18 14.25 -7.98 20.36
N LEU A 19 15.06 -9.03 20.48
CA LEU A 19 16.41 -8.95 21.07
C LEU A 19 17.33 -8.00 20.28
N LYS A 20 17.24 -8.02 18.96
CA LYS A 20 17.99 -7.10 18.07
C LYS A 20 17.62 -5.65 18.36
N ILE A 21 16.33 -5.34 18.52
CA ILE A 21 15.85 -4.02 18.91
C ILE A 21 16.35 -3.65 20.31
N LEU A 22 16.19 -4.55 21.31
CA LEU A 22 16.58 -4.33 22.68
C LEU A 22 18.08 -4.00 22.83
N LYS A 23 18.95 -4.67 22.06
CA LYS A 23 20.40 -4.38 22.03
C LYS A 23 20.76 -2.99 21.54
N ARG A 24 19.86 -2.30 20.85
CA ARG A 24 20.03 -0.93 20.36
C ARG A 24 19.62 0.12 21.40
N LEU A 25 18.96 -0.29 22.48
CA LEU A 25 18.51 0.59 23.57
C LEU A 25 19.62 0.80 24.60
N SER A 26 19.52 1.91 25.32
CA SER A 26 20.42 2.21 26.44
C SER A 26 19.70 2.18 27.78
N SER A 27 20.22 1.45 28.75
CA SER A 27 19.70 1.39 30.12
C SER A 27 20.17 2.58 30.98
N ASP A 28 21.00 3.45 30.45
CA ASP A 28 21.48 4.69 31.07
C ASP A 28 21.71 5.77 30.00
N THR A 29 20.95 6.81 30.02
CA THR A 29 21.08 7.96 29.11
C THR A 29 21.38 9.28 29.83
N THR A 30 21.86 9.21 31.06
CA THR A 30 22.11 10.42 31.88
C THR A 30 23.17 11.35 31.28
N GLU A 31 24.18 10.78 30.62
CA GLU A 31 25.28 11.50 29.98
C GLU A 31 25.21 11.51 28.45
N MET A 32 24.11 11.01 27.88
CA MET A 32 23.91 10.95 26.42
C MET A 32 22.50 11.39 26.06
N LYS A 33 22.25 11.63 24.75
CA LYS A 33 20.92 11.92 24.26
C LYS A 33 20.05 10.67 24.29
N PRO A 34 18.71 10.83 24.34
CA PRO A 34 17.78 9.71 24.22
C PRO A 34 18.02 8.89 22.96
N VAL A 35 17.92 7.57 23.08
CA VAL A 35 17.96 6.69 21.91
C VAL A 35 16.63 6.83 21.15
N LYS A 36 16.73 7.04 19.84
CA LYS A 36 15.57 7.19 18.96
C LYS A 36 15.66 6.17 17.82
N GLY A 37 14.66 5.29 17.75
CA GLY A 37 14.57 4.24 16.74
C GLY A 37 13.22 4.19 16.06
N LEU A 38 13.14 3.44 14.94
CA LEU A 38 11.92 3.14 14.22
C LEU A 38 11.83 1.64 13.95
N VAL A 39 10.66 1.07 14.18
CA VAL A 39 10.33 -0.30 13.86
C VAL A 39 9.24 -0.31 12.80
N ILE A 40 9.54 -0.90 11.66
CA ILE A 40 8.65 -0.97 10.51
C ILE A 40 8.04 -2.37 10.47
N GLY A 41 6.73 -2.44 10.65
CA GLY A 41 5.96 -3.66 10.44
C GLY A 41 5.09 -3.54 9.19
N ASN A 42 4.33 -4.58 8.88
CA ASN A 42 3.31 -4.50 7.83
C ASN A 42 1.95 -4.13 8.45
N VAL A 43 1.00 -3.75 7.61
CA VAL A 43 -0.38 -3.51 8.05
C VAL A 43 -0.96 -4.82 8.60
N GLN A 44 -1.55 -4.83 9.79
CA GLN A 44 -2.13 -6.01 10.45
C GLN A 44 -1.16 -7.23 10.59
N SER A 45 0.13 -6.98 10.76
CA SER A 45 1.16 -8.03 10.85
C SER A 45 1.52 -8.47 12.29
N GLY A 46 0.83 -7.97 13.30
CA GLY A 46 1.11 -8.33 14.70
C GLY A 46 2.10 -7.37 15.41
N LYS A 47 2.22 -6.12 14.99
CA LYS A 47 3.06 -5.10 15.66
C LYS A 47 2.84 -5.04 17.18
N THR A 48 1.59 -5.10 17.63
CA THR A 48 1.26 -5.06 19.07
C THR A 48 1.86 -6.24 19.84
N ALA A 49 1.91 -7.44 19.24
CA ALA A 49 2.56 -8.59 19.86
C ALA A 49 4.08 -8.39 20.01
N ASN A 50 4.73 -7.76 19.01
CA ASN A 50 6.15 -7.40 19.12
C ASN A 50 6.38 -6.30 20.18
N MET A 51 5.49 -5.32 20.31
CA MET A 51 5.56 -4.31 21.37
C MET A 51 5.48 -4.97 22.76
N ALA A 52 4.54 -5.90 22.97
CA ALA A 52 4.41 -6.65 24.23
C ALA A 52 5.68 -7.48 24.53
N ALA A 53 6.23 -8.16 23.51
CA ALA A 53 7.49 -8.90 23.64
C ALA A 53 8.67 -7.99 24.01
N LEU A 54 8.77 -6.82 23.36
CA LEU A 54 9.80 -5.83 23.67
C LEU A 54 9.67 -5.28 25.09
N MET A 55 8.44 -4.97 25.53
CA MET A 55 8.18 -4.51 26.89
C MET A 55 8.59 -5.59 27.90
N ALA A 56 8.21 -6.85 27.68
CA ALA A 56 8.55 -7.96 28.58
C ALA A 56 10.07 -8.16 28.68
N MET A 57 10.77 -8.24 27.52
CA MET A 57 12.21 -8.42 27.49
C MET A 57 12.96 -7.21 28.09
N ALA A 58 12.51 -5.99 27.80
CA ALA A 58 13.10 -4.78 28.39
C ALA A 58 12.90 -4.74 29.90
N ALA A 59 11.74 -5.19 30.40
CA ALA A 59 11.45 -5.29 31.83
C ALA A 59 12.38 -6.27 32.57
N ASP A 60 12.73 -7.40 31.96
CA ASP A 60 13.70 -8.36 32.47
C ASP A 60 15.11 -7.75 32.54
N TRP A 61 15.44 -6.87 31.60
CA TRP A 61 16.70 -6.12 31.57
C TRP A 61 16.69 -4.83 32.42
N GLY A 62 15.60 -4.63 33.18
CA GLY A 62 15.51 -3.62 34.24
C GLY A 62 14.88 -2.29 33.83
N TRP A 63 14.24 -2.18 32.66
CA TRP A 63 13.33 -1.07 32.43
C TRP A 63 12.13 -1.20 33.36
N ASN A 64 11.64 -0.06 33.88
CA ASN A 64 10.62 -0.08 34.93
C ASN A 64 9.41 0.83 34.65
N MET A 65 9.47 1.67 33.58
CA MET A 65 8.36 2.51 33.12
C MET A 65 8.21 2.44 31.60
N PHE A 66 7.01 2.09 31.15
CA PHE A 66 6.68 1.94 29.75
C PHE A 66 5.53 2.88 29.37
N ILE A 67 5.71 3.64 28.30
CA ILE A 67 4.73 4.60 27.81
C ILE A 67 4.40 4.23 26.37
N VAL A 68 3.17 3.77 26.14
CA VAL A 68 2.68 3.50 24.78
C VAL A 68 1.83 4.69 24.35
N LEU A 69 2.29 5.40 23.34
CA LEU A 69 1.52 6.46 22.70
C LEU A 69 0.61 5.82 21.67
N SER A 70 -0.68 5.85 21.87
CA SER A 70 -1.68 5.34 20.94
C SER A 70 -2.20 6.46 20.03
N GLY A 71 -3.04 6.14 19.04
CA GLY A 71 -3.69 7.13 18.20
C GLY A 71 -4.54 8.15 18.96
N THR A 72 -5.58 8.66 18.35
CA THR A 72 -6.42 9.74 18.91
C THR A 72 -7.77 9.24 19.45
N ILE A 73 -8.10 7.96 19.35
CA ILE A 73 -9.41 7.37 19.66
C ILE A 73 -9.34 6.63 21.01
N GLU A 74 -10.19 7.01 21.96
CA GLU A 74 -10.19 6.46 23.33
C GLU A 74 -10.49 4.97 23.38
N ASN A 75 -11.47 4.48 22.62
CA ASN A 75 -11.81 3.04 22.60
C ASN A 75 -10.61 2.19 22.15
N LEU A 76 -9.85 2.65 21.17
CA LEU A 76 -8.64 1.94 20.70
C LEU A 76 -7.52 1.98 21.74
N ARG A 77 -7.37 3.09 22.45
CA ARG A 77 -6.45 3.21 23.59
C ARG A 77 -6.78 2.14 24.65
N GLN A 78 -8.04 2.06 25.03
CA GLN A 78 -8.50 1.12 26.05
C GLN A 78 -8.32 -0.34 25.61
N GLN A 79 -8.66 -0.67 24.37
CA GLN A 79 -8.41 -1.98 23.80
C GLN A 79 -6.90 -2.34 23.84
N THR A 80 -6.03 -1.40 23.47
CA THR A 80 -4.58 -1.59 23.51
C THR A 80 -4.10 -1.81 24.94
N GLN A 81 -4.58 -1.05 25.91
CA GLN A 81 -4.21 -1.19 27.32
C GLN A 81 -4.64 -2.55 27.88
N ASN A 82 -5.89 -2.97 27.64
CA ASN A 82 -6.40 -4.25 28.10
C ASN A 82 -5.64 -5.42 27.47
N ARG A 83 -5.36 -5.33 26.18
CA ARG A 83 -4.59 -6.35 25.46
C ARG A 83 -3.17 -6.48 26.02
N LEU A 84 -2.45 -5.36 26.19
CA LEU A 84 -1.10 -5.38 26.75
C LEU A 84 -1.11 -5.90 28.19
N LEU A 85 -2.08 -5.52 29.00
CA LEU A 85 -2.21 -6.03 30.37
C LEU A 85 -2.39 -7.55 30.40
N ASN A 86 -3.25 -8.07 29.53
CA ASN A 86 -3.48 -9.50 29.41
C ASN A 86 -2.21 -10.24 28.91
N ASP A 87 -1.55 -9.71 27.88
CA ASP A 87 -0.35 -10.31 27.31
C ASP A 87 0.83 -10.33 28.29
N LEU A 88 0.99 -9.27 29.11
CA LEU A 88 2.11 -9.12 30.05
C LEU A 88 1.89 -9.82 31.39
N ASN A 89 0.64 -10.00 31.85
CA ASN A 89 0.32 -10.68 33.11
C ASN A 89 0.30 -12.21 33.01
N CYS A 90 0.68 -12.79 31.90
CA CYS A 90 0.47 -14.23 31.65
C CYS A 90 1.29 -15.18 32.45
N GLN A 91 2.39 -14.89 33.05
CA GLN A 91 3.23 -15.66 33.98
C GLN A 91 4.65 -15.08 34.00
N GLY A 92 5.15 -14.75 35.16
CA GLY A 92 6.53 -14.28 35.33
C GLY A 92 6.77 -13.84 36.77
N ASN A 93 8.01 -13.46 37.04
CA ASN A 93 8.42 -12.97 38.37
C ASN A 93 8.21 -11.46 38.56
N LEU A 94 7.70 -10.78 37.52
CA LEU A 94 7.47 -9.33 37.49
C LEU A 94 5.96 -9.05 37.67
N ASN A 95 5.65 -7.99 38.40
CA ASN A 95 4.28 -7.55 38.64
C ASN A 95 3.98 -6.33 37.75
N TRP A 96 3.09 -6.48 36.76
CA TRP A 96 2.71 -5.42 35.86
C TRP A 96 1.53 -4.60 36.41
N ASN A 97 1.65 -3.29 36.33
CA ASN A 97 0.66 -2.34 36.76
C ASN A 97 0.32 -1.38 35.63
N GLY A 98 -0.90 -1.47 35.12
CA GLY A 98 -1.44 -0.51 34.16
C GLY A 98 -1.90 0.77 34.86
N LEU A 99 -1.34 1.90 34.46
CA LEU A 99 -1.69 3.21 35.00
C LEU A 99 -2.56 3.95 33.96
N GLU A 100 -3.67 4.54 34.43
CA GLU A 100 -4.63 5.18 33.55
C GLU A 100 -4.67 6.70 33.76
N HIS A 101 -4.81 7.42 32.66
CA HIS A 101 -5.08 8.86 32.65
C HIS A 101 -4.17 9.70 33.55
N LEU A 102 -2.87 9.40 33.51
CA LEU A 102 -1.87 10.08 34.31
C LEU A 102 -1.92 11.61 34.14
N SER A 103 -1.93 12.31 35.25
CA SER A 103 -2.06 13.77 35.30
C SER A 103 -1.33 14.35 36.53
N LYS A 104 -1.28 15.66 36.66
CA LYS A 104 -0.72 16.35 37.82
C LYS A 104 -1.44 15.93 39.15
N LYS A 105 -2.69 15.53 39.05
CA LYS A 105 -3.50 15.02 40.18
C LYS A 105 -3.98 13.61 39.83
N PRO A 106 -3.12 12.59 39.95
CA PRO A 106 -3.48 11.22 39.57
C PRO A 106 -4.44 10.63 40.60
N MET A 107 -5.07 9.52 40.21
CA MET A 107 -5.89 8.70 41.13
C MET A 107 -5.07 8.19 42.33
N LEU A 108 -5.76 7.81 43.40
CA LEU A 108 -5.14 7.20 44.59
C LEU A 108 -4.35 5.95 44.18
N GLY A 109 -3.13 5.81 44.67
CA GLY A 109 -2.22 4.71 44.34
C GLY A 109 -1.43 4.90 43.02
N GLN A 110 -1.71 5.94 42.24
CA GLN A 110 -0.99 6.24 41.02
C GLN A 110 -0.05 7.46 41.13
N ARG A 111 0.17 7.98 42.34
CA ARG A 111 1.14 9.04 42.54
C ARG A 111 2.56 8.49 42.41
N THR A 112 3.48 9.23 41.81
CA THR A 112 4.87 8.79 41.65
C THR A 112 5.53 8.41 42.96
N GLN A 113 5.16 9.05 44.04
CA GLN A 113 5.65 8.75 45.40
C GLN A 113 5.26 7.35 45.88
N ASP A 114 4.10 6.84 45.47
CA ASP A 114 3.55 5.56 45.86
C ASP A 114 4.15 4.39 45.07
N LEU A 115 4.92 4.67 43.99
CA LEU A 115 5.46 3.69 43.06
C LEU A 115 6.91 3.31 43.42
N HIS A 116 7.30 2.09 43.04
CA HIS A 116 8.60 1.51 43.37
C HIS A 116 9.45 1.33 42.10
N PHE A 117 10.39 2.23 41.86
CA PHE A 117 11.29 2.23 40.72
C PHE A 117 12.72 1.77 41.06
N ASP A 118 12.98 1.36 42.30
CA ASP A 118 14.30 0.92 42.71
C ASP A 118 14.74 -0.37 42.00
N LYS A 119 16.04 -0.65 42.01
CA LYS A 119 16.63 -1.78 41.25
C LYS A 119 16.18 -3.16 41.73
N THR A 120 15.71 -3.26 42.97
CA THR A 120 15.27 -4.53 43.58
C THR A 120 13.79 -4.78 43.38
N SER A 121 13.04 -3.76 42.95
CA SER A 121 11.60 -3.85 42.77
C SER A 121 11.24 -4.76 41.58
N LYS A 122 10.30 -5.66 41.85
CA LYS A 122 9.65 -6.49 40.83
C LYS A 122 8.49 -5.77 40.11
N GLN A 123 8.14 -4.56 40.57
CA GLN A 123 7.05 -3.78 39.98
C GLN A 123 7.47 -3.20 38.63
N ARG A 124 6.59 -3.31 37.68
CA ARG A 124 6.71 -2.69 36.33
C ARG A 124 5.44 -1.90 36.06
N TYR A 125 5.62 -0.69 35.54
CA TYR A 125 4.52 0.21 35.28
C TYR A 125 4.42 0.52 33.80
N PHE A 126 3.20 0.51 33.29
CA PHE A 126 2.94 0.99 31.93
C PHE A 126 1.69 1.84 31.84
N THR A 127 1.62 2.70 30.86
CA THR A 127 0.44 3.48 30.54
C THR A 127 0.28 3.56 29.03
N VAL A 128 -0.96 3.50 28.55
CA VAL A 128 -1.31 3.79 27.17
C VAL A 128 -1.93 5.18 27.13
N CYS A 129 -1.24 6.12 26.51
CA CYS A 129 -1.59 7.53 26.46
C CYS A 129 -2.04 7.94 25.05
N LEU A 130 -3.17 8.63 24.94
CA LEU A 130 -3.60 9.22 23.68
C LEU A 130 -2.65 10.32 23.22
N LYS A 131 -2.43 10.44 21.92
CA LYS A 131 -1.76 11.58 21.29
C LYS A 131 -2.67 12.82 21.28
N ASN A 132 -2.98 13.30 22.46
CA ASN A 132 -3.82 14.45 22.74
C ASN A 132 -3.05 15.46 23.61
N PRO A 133 -3.12 16.79 23.32
CA PRO A 133 -2.36 17.77 24.06
C PRO A 133 -2.58 17.78 25.56
N GLY A 134 -3.82 17.57 26.02
CA GLY A 134 -4.17 17.51 27.43
C GLY A 134 -3.56 16.30 28.14
N ARG A 135 -3.68 15.12 27.54
CA ARG A 135 -3.14 13.88 28.06
C ARG A 135 -1.61 13.88 28.09
N LEU A 136 -0.96 14.35 27.03
CA LEU A 136 0.52 14.46 26.99
C LEU A 136 1.07 15.44 28.04
N ARG A 137 0.43 16.60 28.22
CA ARG A 137 0.82 17.54 29.29
C ARG A 137 0.68 16.92 30.66
N GLY A 138 -0.45 16.24 30.92
CA GLY A 138 -0.67 15.54 32.19
C GLY A 138 0.38 14.48 32.48
N LEU A 139 0.72 13.67 31.45
CA LEU A 139 1.76 12.64 31.55
C LEU A 139 3.13 13.25 31.87
N ILE A 140 3.56 14.30 31.17
CA ILE A 140 4.84 14.97 31.42
C ILE A 140 4.88 15.52 32.85
N GLN A 141 3.83 16.20 33.30
CA GLN A 141 3.74 16.74 34.65
C GLN A 141 3.79 15.64 35.72
N TRP A 142 3.14 14.49 35.45
CA TRP A 142 3.17 13.35 36.35
C TRP A 142 4.56 12.74 36.47
N LEU A 143 5.27 12.53 35.36
CA LEU A 143 6.63 11.98 35.33
C LEU A 143 7.62 12.86 36.12
N GLN A 144 7.38 14.15 36.18
CA GLN A 144 8.26 15.14 36.76
C GLN A 144 7.82 15.57 38.16
N SER A 145 6.78 14.93 38.72
CA SER A 145 6.21 15.36 40.04
C SER A 145 7.09 15.01 41.22
N ASP A 146 8.01 14.04 41.11
CA ASP A 146 8.97 13.66 42.15
C ASP A 146 10.36 13.43 41.53
N GLY A 147 11.30 14.35 41.82
CA GLY A 147 12.64 14.32 41.24
C GLY A 147 13.50 13.14 41.71
N ASN A 148 13.24 12.54 42.88
CA ASN A 148 13.97 11.37 43.34
C ASN A 148 13.51 10.12 42.61
N LYS A 149 12.20 9.96 42.40
CA LYS A 149 11.63 8.88 41.61
C LYS A 149 12.02 8.99 40.13
N GLN A 150 12.02 10.23 39.60
CA GLN A 150 12.43 10.52 38.24
C GLN A 150 13.83 9.97 37.91
N LYS A 151 14.80 10.16 38.80
CA LYS A 151 16.18 9.64 38.65
C LYS A 151 16.28 8.13 38.66
N GLN A 152 15.24 7.40 39.07
CA GLN A 152 15.18 5.95 39.11
C GLN A 152 14.46 5.39 37.87
N MET A 153 13.71 6.22 37.13
CA MET A 153 12.92 5.79 35.99
C MET A 153 13.80 5.45 34.80
N LYS A 154 13.69 4.23 34.31
CA LYS A 154 14.19 3.77 33.02
C LYS A 154 12.98 3.66 32.09
N ILE A 155 12.83 4.67 31.24
CA ILE A 155 11.63 4.84 30.42
C ILE A 155 11.86 4.31 29.02
N LEU A 156 10.90 3.51 28.54
CA LEU A 156 10.76 3.14 27.13
C LEU A 156 9.44 3.72 26.63
N VAL A 157 9.54 4.67 25.69
CA VAL A 157 8.41 5.23 24.97
C VAL A 157 8.24 4.46 23.68
N ILE A 158 7.09 3.87 23.48
CA ILE A 158 6.67 3.18 22.25
C ILE A 158 5.58 4.03 21.61
N ASP A 159 5.84 4.54 20.43
CA ASP A 159 4.92 5.40 19.69
C ASP A 159 4.25 4.56 18.60
N ASP A 160 3.05 4.03 18.89
CA ASP A 160 2.27 3.25 17.90
C ASP A 160 1.66 4.19 16.88
N GLU A 161 1.67 3.79 15.61
CA GLU A 161 1.34 4.66 14.46
C GLU A 161 2.15 5.98 14.51
N ALA A 162 3.48 5.87 14.58
CA ALA A 162 4.39 7.01 14.72
C ALA A 162 4.33 8.00 13.54
N ASP A 163 3.79 7.59 12.40
CA ASP A 163 3.49 8.43 11.24
C ASP A 163 2.25 9.31 11.45
N GLN A 164 1.44 9.06 12.50
CA GLN A 164 0.24 9.82 12.84
C GLN A 164 0.51 10.81 14.00
N ALA A 165 0.12 12.06 13.81
CA ALA A 165 0.16 13.14 14.84
C ALA A 165 1.54 13.38 15.50
N GLY A 166 2.45 12.41 15.44
CA GLY A 166 3.84 12.52 15.92
C GLY A 166 4.77 13.28 14.97
N ILE A 167 4.35 13.57 13.74
CA ILE A 167 5.17 14.24 12.73
C ILE A 167 4.87 15.74 12.73
N ASN A 168 5.94 16.55 12.60
CA ASN A 168 5.76 17.98 12.43
C ASN A 168 5.24 18.30 11.03
N THR A 169 4.01 18.79 10.94
CA THR A 169 3.33 19.18 9.70
C THR A 169 3.33 20.68 9.45
N ALA A 170 4.04 21.47 10.28
CA ALA A 170 4.20 22.90 10.06
C ALA A 170 5.10 23.18 8.85
N ASN A 171 4.87 24.33 8.18
CA ASN A 171 5.70 24.74 7.04
C ASN A 171 7.16 24.88 7.46
N VAL A 172 8.12 24.45 6.63
CA VAL A 172 9.57 24.50 6.92
C VAL A 172 10.03 25.90 7.29
N ASN A 173 9.39 26.93 6.74
CA ASN A 173 9.69 28.34 7.01
C ASN A 173 8.97 28.92 8.24
N SER A 174 8.15 28.13 8.96
CA SER A 174 7.48 28.56 10.17
C SER A 174 8.18 27.98 11.39
N SER A 175 8.48 28.81 12.38
CA SER A 175 9.02 28.37 13.67
C SER A 175 7.99 27.62 14.54
N THR A 176 6.79 27.36 14.01
CA THR A 176 5.67 26.78 14.76
C THR A 176 5.64 25.26 14.55
N ILE A 177 5.95 24.51 15.60
CA ILE A 177 5.78 23.05 15.65
C ILE A 177 4.36 22.75 16.15
N LYS A 178 3.64 21.81 15.53
CA LYS A 178 2.32 21.41 16.03
C LYS A 178 2.42 20.91 17.48
N THR A 179 1.43 21.24 18.27
CA THR A 179 1.45 21.04 19.74
C THR A 179 1.70 19.58 20.15
N ILE A 180 1.12 18.62 19.44
CA ILE A 180 1.30 17.18 19.76
C ILE A 180 2.75 16.77 19.51
N ASN A 181 3.31 17.07 18.33
CA ASN A 181 4.72 16.76 18.03
C ASN A 181 5.66 17.41 19.05
N ARG A 182 5.44 18.69 19.37
CA ARG A 182 6.22 19.40 20.38
C ARG A 182 6.21 18.68 21.73
N LEU A 183 5.03 18.29 22.22
CA LEU A 183 4.90 17.61 23.51
C LEU A 183 5.54 16.22 23.51
N ILE A 184 5.46 15.46 22.42
CA ILE A 184 6.17 14.17 22.31
C ILE A 184 7.69 14.41 22.29
N ARG A 185 8.17 15.44 21.58
CA ARG A 185 9.59 15.83 21.61
C ARG A 185 10.04 16.24 23.00
N ASP A 186 9.22 17.04 23.72
CA ASP A 186 9.50 17.48 25.10
C ASP A 186 9.58 16.27 26.05
N LEU A 187 8.64 15.33 25.94
CA LEU A 187 8.65 14.06 26.69
C LEU A 187 9.96 13.29 26.45
N VAL A 188 10.30 13.04 25.19
CA VAL A 188 11.45 12.22 24.79
C VAL A 188 12.78 12.91 25.13
N ASN A 189 12.88 14.23 24.93
CA ASN A 189 14.11 14.97 25.24
C ASN A 189 14.22 15.38 26.73
N GLY A 190 13.28 14.96 27.58
CA GLY A 190 13.32 15.22 29.01
C GLY A 190 13.06 16.69 29.37
N LYS A 191 12.25 17.41 28.57
CA LYS A 191 11.80 18.77 28.83
C LYS A 191 10.46 18.81 29.55
N ASN A 192 10.10 19.92 30.16
CA ASN A 192 8.76 20.07 30.70
C ASN A 192 7.74 20.40 29.60
N GLU A 193 6.45 20.45 29.94
CA GLU A 193 5.35 20.71 28.99
C GLU A 193 5.38 22.10 28.35
N LYS A 194 6.31 22.95 28.77
CA LYS A 194 6.60 24.28 28.22
C LYS A 194 7.92 24.34 27.46
N SER A 195 8.48 23.17 27.13
CA SER A 195 9.75 23.00 26.40
C SER A 195 10.99 23.53 27.13
N GLN A 196 10.94 23.61 28.46
CA GLN A 196 12.05 24.07 29.28
C GLN A 196 12.85 22.87 29.81
N GLU A 197 14.15 23.01 29.89
CA GLU A 197 15.03 22.00 30.49
C GLU A 197 14.68 21.80 31.97
N ILE A 198 14.77 20.54 32.43
CA ILE A 198 14.52 20.18 33.82
C ILE A 198 15.82 19.82 34.54
N SER A 199 15.87 20.08 35.82
CA SER A 199 17.07 19.84 36.63
C SER A 199 17.37 18.38 36.91
N ASN A 200 16.32 17.50 36.94
CA ASN A 200 16.47 16.08 37.18
C ASN A 200 16.36 15.30 35.86
N LYS A 201 17.35 14.50 35.57
CA LYS A 201 17.33 13.61 34.38
C LYS A 201 16.73 12.25 34.73
N TYR A 202 16.04 11.64 33.78
CA TYR A 202 15.66 10.21 33.86
C TYR A 202 16.92 9.35 33.82
N LYS A 203 16.86 8.18 34.47
CA LYS A 203 17.99 7.21 34.39
C LYS A 203 18.19 6.72 32.95
N ALA A 204 17.11 6.42 32.26
CA ALA A 204 17.14 6.14 30.84
C ALA A 204 15.89 6.65 30.13
N MET A 205 16.06 7.14 28.92
CA MET A 205 14.99 7.53 28.02
C MET A 205 15.27 6.94 26.63
N ASN A 206 14.37 6.10 26.18
CA ASN A 206 14.42 5.50 24.84
C ASN A 206 13.07 5.72 24.15
N TYR A 207 13.10 6.04 22.88
CA TYR A 207 11.91 6.25 22.04
C TYR A 207 11.98 5.35 20.84
N ILE A 208 10.91 4.62 20.59
CA ILE A 208 10.75 3.76 19.41
C ILE A 208 9.42 4.07 18.75
N GLY A 209 9.46 4.57 17.52
CA GLY A 209 8.28 4.63 16.66
C GLY A 209 7.96 3.26 16.06
N TYR A 210 6.69 2.90 16.03
CA TYR A 210 6.16 1.75 15.30
C TYR A 210 5.24 2.25 14.20
N THR A 211 5.44 1.79 12.98
CA THR A 211 4.57 2.14 11.86
C THR A 211 4.54 1.04 10.79
N ALA A 212 3.50 1.02 9.97
CA ALA A 212 3.45 0.24 8.74
C ALA A 212 3.79 1.09 7.50
N THR A 213 3.82 2.42 7.65
CA THR A 213 4.01 3.39 6.59
C THR A 213 5.09 4.40 6.99
N PRO A 214 6.37 4.03 6.89
CA PRO A 214 7.48 4.76 7.49
C PRO A 214 7.89 6.04 6.75
N TYR A 215 7.31 6.30 5.58
CA TYR A 215 7.78 7.35 4.67
C TYR A 215 7.86 8.72 5.35
N ALA A 216 6.80 9.08 6.08
CA ALA A 216 6.76 10.36 6.79
C ALA A 216 7.80 10.46 7.90
N ASN A 217 8.13 9.35 8.59
CA ASN A 217 9.14 9.31 9.65
C ASN A 217 10.56 9.41 9.10
N ILE A 218 10.81 8.87 7.91
CA ILE A 218 12.12 8.84 7.26
C ILE A 218 12.40 10.16 6.53
N LEU A 219 11.37 10.76 5.90
CA LEU A 219 11.49 12.01 5.14
C LEU A 219 11.36 13.26 5.98
N ASN A 220 11.17 13.13 7.30
CA ASN A 220 11.02 14.24 8.20
C ASN A 220 12.39 14.89 8.56
N GLU A 221 12.32 16.02 9.26
CA GLU A 221 13.48 16.76 9.75
C GLU A 221 14.41 15.88 10.62
N ALA A 222 15.66 15.73 10.22
CA ALA A 222 16.69 15.00 10.96
C ALA A 222 17.35 15.80 12.09
N GLY A 223 16.72 16.88 12.55
CA GLY A 223 17.23 17.72 13.62
C GLY A 223 17.49 16.95 14.93
N GLU A 224 18.43 17.41 15.75
CA GLU A 224 18.83 16.69 16.98
C GLU A 224 17.68 16.47 17.96
N ASP A 225 16.81 17.46 18.13
CA ASP A 225 15.66 17.39 19.02
C ASP A 225 14.41 16.78 18.36
N SER A 226 14.47 16.44 17.06
CA SER A 226 13.36 15.81 16.35
C SER A 226 13.13 14.36 16.79
N LEU A 227 12.01 13.77 16.38
CA LEU A 227 11.70 12.34 16.59
C LEU A 227 12.29 11.45 15.50
N TYR A 228 13.14 11.99 14.62
CA TYR A 228 13.80 11.23 13.57
C TYR A 228 14.57 10.02 14.16
N PRO A 229 14.47 8.83 13.56
CA PRO A 229 15.06 7.59 14.10
C PRO A 229 16.57 7.52 13.91
N ARG A 230 17.33 8.40 14.56
CA ARG A 230 18.76 8.62 14.34
C ARG A 230 19.63 7.41 14.64
N ASN A 231 19.22 6.58 15.59
CA ASN A 231 20.06 5.49 16.10
C ASN A 231 19.87 4.20 15.31
N PHE A 232 18.63 3.86 14.97
CA PHE A 232 18.36 2.65 14.19
C PHE A 232 16.99 2.67 13.53
N ILE A 233 16.88 1.91 12.44
CA ILE A 233 15.62 1.47 11.84
C ILE A 233 15.68 -0.05 11.77
N SER A 234 14.58 -0.72 12.13
CA SER A 234 14.48 -2.17 12.09
C SER A 234 13.17 -2.57 11.42
N THR A 235 13.21 -3.61 10.59
CA THR A 235 12.02 -4.19 9.95
C THR A 235 11.59 -5.43 10.69
N LEU A 236 10.27 -5.60 10.87
CA LEU A 236 9.68 -6.85 11.36
C LEU A 236 9.45 -7.79 10.21
N SER A 237 9.88 -9.03 10.36
CA SER A 237 9.52 -10.10 9.44
C SER A 237 8.04 -10.49 9.60
N VAL A 238 7.43 -10.93 8.52
CA VAL A 238 6.09 -11.50 8.53
C VAL A 238 6.16 -12.99 8.19
N SER A 239 5.21 -13.74 8.73
CA SER A 239 5.06 -15.15 8.37
C SER A 239 4.71 -15.31 6.89
N LYS A 240 5.10 -16.42 6.29
CA LYS A 240 4.73 -16.81 4.92
C LYS A 240 3.21 -16.98 4.73
N GLU A 241 2.43 -16.92 5.80
CA GLU A 241 0.96 -16.96 5.77
C GLU A 241 0.33 -15.55 5.65
N TYR A 242 1.14 -14.49 5.52
CA TYR A 242 0.67 -13.12 5.48
C TYR A 242 0.27 -12.69 4.06
N PHE A 243 -0.99 -12.34 3.88
CA PHE A 243 -1.51 -11.71 2.66
C PHE A 243 -1.13 -10.23 2.67
N GLY A 244 -0.03 -9.91 2.05
CA GLY A 244 0.50 -8.55 1.94
C GLY A 244 0.26 -7.92 0.57
N PRO A 245 0.72 -6.67 0.39
CA PRO A 245 0.58 -5.97 -0.88
C PRO A 245 1.18 -6.73 -2.06
N GLN A 246 2.36 -7.31 -1.89
CA GLN A 246 3.05 -8.08 -2.94
C GLN A 246 2.26 -9.34 -3.33
N GLN A 247 1.74 -10.08 -2.35
CA GLN A 247 0.99 -11.30 -2.59
C GLN A 247 -0.33 -11.01 -3.30
N ILE A 248 -1.01 -9.91 -2.96
CA ILE A 248 -2.32 -9.56 -3.52
C ILE A 248 -2.19 -8.87 -4.88
N PHE A 249 -1.32 -7.88 -5.00
CA PHE A 249 -1.25 -7.01 -6.18
C PHE A 249 -0.12 -7.37 -7.14
N GLY A 250 0.79 -8.24 -6.71
CA GLY A 250 1.97 -8.58 -7.47
C GLY A 250 3.10 -7.55 -7.31
N PHE A 251 4.14 -7.77 -8.08
CA PHE A 251 5.37 -6.98 -8.05
C PHE A 251 5.91 -6.80 -9.46
N GLU A 252 6.10 -5.56 -9.87
CA GLU A 252 6.76 -5.21 -11.13
C GLU A 252 8.10 -4.53 -10.82
N GLY A 253 9.18 -5.03 -11.39
CA GLY A 253 10.46 -4.32 -11.33
C GLY A 253 11.61 -5.02 -10.62
N GLY A 254 11.52 -6.33 -10.43
CA GLY A 254 12.64 -7.20 -10.06
C GLY A 254 13.12 -8.06 -11.23
N ASP A 255 13.97 -9.02 -10.96
CA ASP A 255 14.37 -10.05 -11.94
C ASP A 255 13.20 -10.95 -12.35
N TYR A 256 12.07 -10.87 -11.65
CA TYR A 256 10.84 -11.63 -11.88
C TYR A 256 9.63 -10.73 -11.65
N ASP A 257 8.80 -10.56 -12.68
CA ASP A 257 7.46 -10.00 -12.53
C ASP A 257 6.57 -11.05 -11.86
N TYR A 258 5.82 -10.66 -10.84
CA TYR A 258 4.87 -11.51 -10.12
C TYR A 258 3.47 -10.90 -10.20
N ASP A 259 2.54 -11.65 -10.75
CA ASP A 259 1.17 -11.19 -11.04
C ASP A 259 0.27 -11.35 -9.81
N GLY A 260 0.57 -11.24 -8.64
CA GLY A 260 -0.33 -11.31 -7.49
C GLY A 260 -1.42 -12.40 -7.52
N LEU A 261 -2.19 -12.49 -6.45
CA LEU A 261 -3.31 -13.42 -6.35
C LEU A 261 -4.50 -12.96 -7.23
N ASP A 262 -5.16 -13.89 -7.90
CA ASP A 262 -6.37 -13.61 -8.70
C ASP A 262 -7.62 -13.41 -7.82
N ILE A 263 -7.52 -12.46 -6.88
CA ILE A 263 -8.59 -12.07 -5.96
C ILE A 263 -9.04 -10.61 -6.17
N VAL A 264 -8.40 -9.88 -7.08
CA VAL A 264 -8.74 -8.49 -7.40
C VAL A 264 -9.70 -8.46 -8.57
N ARG A 265 -10.78 -7.68 -8.44
CA ARG A 265 -11.82 -7.44 -9.46
C ARG A 265 -11.84 -5.97 -9.81
N ILE A 266 -11.71 -5.65 -11.09
CA ILE A 266 -11.69 -4.28 -11.56
C ILE A 266 -13.13 -3.81 -11.80
N ILE A 267 -13.45 -2.66 -11.21
CA ILE A 267 -14.74 -1.97 -11.35
C ILE A 267 -14.68 -1.10 -12.60
N ASP A 268 -15.68 -1.17 -13.45
CA ASP A 268 -15.77 -0.37 -14.67
C ASP A 268 -16.30 1.06 -14.44
N GLU A 269 -16.25 1.88 -15.49
CA GLU A 269 -16.65 3.29 -15.42
C GLU A 269 -18.17 3.46 -15.23
N ASP A 270 -19.00 2.55 -15.77
CA ASP A 270 -20.46 2.62 -15.63
C ASP A 270 -20.86 2.34 -14.17
N ASP A 271 -20.24 1.35 -13.54
CA ASP A 271 -20.43 1.06 -12.12
C ASP A 271 -19.96 2.24 -11.23
N LEU A 272 -18.84 2.90 -11.60
CA LEU A 272 -18.37 4.09 -10.89
C LEU A 272 -19.35 5.24 -11.00
N GLN A 273 -19.96 5.46 -12.16
CA GLN A 273 -20.96 6.49 -12.35
C GLN A 273 -22.23 6.21 -11.52
N ALA A 274 -22.67 4.96 -11.48
CA ALA A 274 -23.81 4.55 -10.66
C ALA A 274 -23.56 4.76 -9.15
N ILE A 275 -22.35 4.51 -8.66
CA ILE A 275 -21.99 4.81 -7.27
C ILE A 275 -22.04 6.32 -6.98
N LYS A 276 -21.64 7.17 -7.92
CA LYS A 276 -21.77 8.64 -7.76
C LYS A 276 -23.24 9.06 -7.65
N GLU A 277 -24.11 8.49 -8.45
CA GLU A 277 -25.56 8.75 -8.39
C GLU A 277 -26.15 8.33 -7.04
N ILE A 278 -25.70 7.19 -6.48
CA ILE A 278 -26.07 6.82 -5.10
C ILE A 278 -25.58 7.88 -4.11
N HIS A 279 -24.32 8.31 -4.22
CA HIS A 279 -23.72 9.27 -3.29
C HIS A 279 -24.41 10.64 -3.33
N GLU A 280 -24.65 11.18 -4.52
CA GLU A 280 -25.07 12.57 -4.71
C GLU A 280 -26.61 12.72 -4.75
N GLU A 281 -27.30 11.73 -5.29
CA GLU A 281 -28.75 11.79 -5.57
C GLU A 281 -29.56 10.80 -4.73
N GLY A 282 -28.91 9.89 -3.97
CA GLY A 282 -29.59 8.83 -3.24
C GLY A 282 -30.28 7.81 -4.15
N SER A 283 -29.70 7.56 -5.35
CA SER A 283 -30.21 6.55 -6.29
C SER A 283 -30.34 5.19 -5.63
N PRO A 284 -31.47 4.48 -5.77
CA PRO A 284 -31.63 3.13 -5.22
C PRO A 284 -30.94 2.04 -6.07
N TYR A 285 -30.34 2.41 -7.20
CA TYR A 285 -29.71 1.46 -8.12
C TYR A 285 -28.33 1.04 -7.64
N VAL A 286 -28.20 -0.19 -7.18
CA VAL A 286 -26.90 -0.80 -6.82
C VAL A 286 -26.23 -1.34 -8.08
N PRO A 287 -25.00 -0.89 -8.45
CA PRO A 287 -24.31 -1.33 -9.67
C PRO A 287 -23.88 -2.80 -9.61
N LEU A 288 -23.63 -3.39 -10.78
CA LEU A 288 -23.39 -4.83 -10.92
C LEU A 288 -22.18 -5.32 -10.13
N ALA A 289 -21.08 -4.60 -10.13
CA ALA A 289 -19.89 -4.97 -9.36
C ALA A 289 -20.17 -5.01 -7.85
N LEU A 290 -20.97 -4.07 -7.33
CA LEU A 290 -21.33 -4.07 -5.91
C LEU A 290 -22.32 -5.20 -5.59
N GLN A 291 -23.28 -5.48 -6.50
CA GLN A 291 -24.17 -6.63 -6.37
C GLN A 291 -23.38 -7.95 -6.32
N ASP A 292 -22.38 -8.11 -7.17
CA ASP A 292 -21.52 -9.31 -7.20
C ASP A 292 -20.67 -9.42 -5.92
N ALA A 293 -20.17 -8.30 -5.38
CA ALA A 293 -19.44 -8.25 -4.12
C ALA A 293 -20.31 -8.67 -2.93
N ILE A 294 -21.60 -8.27 -2.91
CA ILE A 294 -22.58 -8.66 -1.89
C ILE A 294 -22.92 -10.15 -2.04
N CYS A 295 -23.22 -10.62 -3.25
CA CYS A 295 -23.49 -12.04 -3.49
C CYS A 295 -22.31 -12.93 -3.08
N TRP A 296 -21.09 -12.52 -3.41
CA TRP A 296 -19.89 -13.24 -2.96
C TRP A 296 -19.77 -13.26 -1.44
N PHE A 297 -20.06 -12.14 -0.77
CA PHE A 297 -20.10 -12.09 0.69
C PHE A 297 -21.10 -13.08 1.29
N LEU A 298 -22.34 -13.12 0.76
CA LEU A 298 -23.37 -14.06 1.22
C LEU A 298 -22.92 -15.51 1.07
N CYS A 299 -22.36 -15.85 -0.10
CA CYS A 299 -21.79 -17.18 -0.36
C CYS A 299 -20.64 -17.52 0.60
N GLY A 300 -19.76 -16.55 0.83
CA GLY A 300 -18.61 -16.72 1.71
C GLY A 300 -19.00 -16.90 3.18
N VAL A 301 -20.00 -16.16 3.68
CA VAL A 301 -20.56 -16.37 5.03
C VAL A 301 -21.10 -17.79 5.17
N ALA A 302 -21.93 -18.23 4.21
CA ALA A 302 -22.47 -19.58 4.18
C ALA A 302 -21.35 -20.65 4.18
N CYS A 303 -20.35 -20.45 3.34
CA CYS A 303 -19.18 -21.33 3.23
C CYS A 303 -18.42 -21.41 4.58
N MET A 304 -18.15 -20.27 5.24
CA MET A 304 -17.44 -20.23 6.51
C MET A 304 -18.22 -20.91 7.63
N ARG A 305 -19.55 -20.81 7.63
CA ARG A 305 -20.41 -21.54 8.58
C ARG A 305 -20.33 -23.04 8.40
N ILE A 306 -20.35 -23.53 7.17
CA ILE A 306 -20.17 -24.95 6.84
C ILE A 306 -18.80 -25.45 7.31
N TRP A 307 -17.76 -24.64 7.18
CA TRP A 307 -16.42 -24.96 7.70
C TRP A 307 -16.30 -24.89 9.21
N GLY A 308 -17.36 -24.51 9.93
CA GLY A 308 -17.36 -24.37 11.38
C GLY A 308 -16.59 -23.15 11.90
N TYR A 309 -16.47 -22.08 11.09
CA TYR A 309 -15.82 -20.85 11.51
C TYR A 309 -16.73 -20.09 12.49
N GLY A 310 -16.39 -20.16 13.77
CA GLY A 310 -17.21 -19.65 14.88
C GLY A 310 -16.97 -18.17 15.22
N LYS A 311 -16.49 -17.34 14.27
CA LYS A 311 -16.26 -15.91 14.45
C LYS A 311 -17.04 -15.08 13.44
N PRO A 312 -17.23 -13.77 13.70
CA PRO A 312 -17.88 -12.88 12.76
C PRO A 312 -17.22 -12.88 11.37
N VAL A 313 -18.04 -12.73 10.33
CA VAL A 313 -17.62 -12.62 8.94
C VAL A 313 -18.05 -11.28 8.39
N SER A 314 -17.14 -10.56 7.72
CA SER A 314 -17.38 -9.17 7.33
C SER A 314 -17.19 -8.91 5.84
N MET A 315 -17.98 -7.96 5.34
CA MET A 315 -17.77 -7.23 4.11
C MET A 315 -17.46 -5.77 4.43
N LEU A 316 -16.54 -5.15 3.69
CA LEU A 316 -16.20 -3.74 3.78
C LEU A 316 -16.62 -2.98 2.53
N ILE A 317 -17.39 -1.90 2.69
CA ILE A 317 -17.74 -0.95 1.63
C ILE A 317 -17.12 0.41 1.98
N HIS A 318 -16.11 0.82 1.21
CA HIS A 318 -15.35 2.04 1.46
C HIS A 318 -15.25 2.87 0.18
N THR A 319 -16.24 3.73 -0.06
CA THR A 319 -16.42 4.42 -1.33
C THR A 319 -16.18 5.93 -1.25
N SER A 320 -16.28 6.54 -0.08
CA SER A 320 -16.18 8.00 0.10
C SER A 320 -15.65 8.36 1.50
N GLN A 321 -15.28 9.64 1.68
CA GLN A 321 -15.01 10.25 3.00
C GLN A 321 -16.24 10.89 3.60
N LYS A 322 -17.20 11.32 2.76
CA LYS A 322 -18.36 12.09 3.18
C LYS A 322 -19.35 11.20 3.92
N THR A 323 -19.77 11.65 5.09
CA THR A 323 -20.66 10.88 5.97
C THR A 323 -22.03 10.62 5.38
N ASP A 324 -22.55 11.58 4.60
CA ASP A 324 -23.85 11.45 3.95
C ASP A 324 -23.81 10.39 2.84
N HIS A 325 -22.67 10.26 2.13
CA HIS A 325 -22.45 9.18 1.16
C HIS A 325 -22.46 7.79 1.80
N HIS A 326 -21.99 7.68 3.07
CA HIS A 326 -22.03 6.40 3.79
C HIS A 326 -23.47 5.98 4.09
N GLN A 327 -24.33 6.94 4.44
CA GLN A 327 -25.73 6.67 4.69
C GLN A 327 -26.44 6.23 3.40
N ASN A 328 -26.29 7.02 2.33
CA ASN A 328 -26.91 6.74 1.04
C ASN A 328 -26.55 5.33 0.51
N ILE A 329 -25.26 4.95 0.57
CA ILE A 329 -24.84 3.63 0.08
C ILE A 329 -25.31 2.49 0.99
N ALA A 330 -25.34 2.71 2.31
CA ALA A 330 -25.85 1.71 3.25
C ALA A 330 -27.36 1.46 3.04
N GLU A 331 -28.15 2.51 2.82
CA GLU A 331 -29.56 2.42 2.50
C GLU A 331 -29.78 1.71 1.17
N ALA A 332 -29.08 2.12 0.11
CA ALA A 332 -29.20 1.47 -1.20
C ALA A 332 -28.86 -0.03 -1.14
N VAL A 333 -27.83 -0.42 -0.40
CA VAL A 333 -27.46 -1.83 -0.21
C VAL A 333 -28.51 -2.60 0.59
N ARG A 334 -29.03 -2.01 1.68
CA ARG A 334 -30.09 -2.62 2.49
C ARG A 334 -31.34 -2.84 1.65
N ASP A 335 -31.80 -1.78 0.97
CA ASP A 335 -33.01 -1.81 0.15
C ASP A 335 -32.87 -2.82 -0.99
N TRP A 336 -31.69 -2.91 -1.60
CA TRP A 336 -31.43 -3.88 -2.64
C TRP A 336 -31.53 -5.33 -2.11
N ILE A 337 -30.97 -5.63 -0.93
CA ILE A 337 -31.03 -6.96 -0.32
C ILE A 337 -32.49 -7.31 0.03
N VAL A 338 -33.24 -6.36 0.63
CA VAL A 338 -34.63 -6.59 1.09
C VAL A 338 -35.63 -6.65 -0.08
N SER A 339 -35.42 -5.87 -1.14
CA SER A 339 -36.32 -5.80 -2.29
C SER A 339 -36.29 -7.03 -3.20
N LYS A 340 -35.29 -7.88 -3.07
CA LYS A 340 -35.11 -9.04 -3.94
C LYS A 340 -35.85 -10.27 -3.42
N ASP A 341 -36.52 -10.96 -4.34
CA ASP A 341 -36.99 -12.31 -4.06
C ASP A 341 -35.84 -13.25 -3.71
N VAL A 342 -36.02 -14.08 -2.70
CA VAL A 342 -34.98 -15.00 -2.22
C VAL A 342 -34.46 -15.92 -3.32
N ASP A 343 -35.33 -16.42 -4.18
CA ASP A 343 -34.93 -17.28 -5.31
C ASP A 343 -34.14 -16.52 -6.39
N GLU A 344 -34.47 -15.24 -6.63
CA GLU A 344 -33.67 -14.38 -7.51
C GLU A 344 -32.27 -14.16 -6.93
N MET A 345 -32.20 -13.85 -5.64
CA MET A 345 -30.93 -13.65 -4.94
C MET A 345 -30.08 -14.94 -4.96
N ILE A 346 -30.67 -16.10 -4.71
CA ILE A 346 -29.99 -17.39 -4.76
C ILE A 346 -29.43 -17.67 -6.16
N ARG A 347 -30.22 -17.47 -7.22
CA ARG A 347 -29.74 -17.64 -8.61
C ARG A 347 -28.57 -16.72 -8.92
N ARG A 348 -28.58 -15.51 -8.42
CA ARG A 348 -27.47 -14.58 -8.59
C ARG A 348 -26.24 -15.01 -7.80
N CYS A 349 -26.41 -15.40 -6.55
CA CYS A 349 -25.35 -15.97 -5.73
C CYS A 349 -24.71 -17.19 -6.40
N GLU A 350 -25.50 -18.09 -6.99
CA GLU A 350 -25.01 -19.27 -7.73
C GLU A 350 -24.12 -18.87 -8.91
N LYS A 351 -24.57 -17.89 -9.69
CA LYS A 351 -23.78 -17.40 -10.83
C LYS A 351 -22.45 -16.83 -10.38
N VAL A 352 -22.45 -15.98 -9.34
CA VAL A 352 -21.24 -15.35 -8.79
C VAL A 352 -20.32 -16.44 -8.19
N TRP A 353 -20.87 -17.37 -7.40
CA TRP A 353 -20.12 -18.46 -6.81
C TRP A 353 -19.41 -19.31 -7.85
N ASN A 354 -20.13 -19.78 -8.86
CA ASN A 354 -19.56 -20.61 -9.93
C ASN A 354 -18.47 -19.85 -10.72
N THR A 355 -18.69 -18.56 -10.97
CA THR A 355 -17.70 -17.72 -11.64
C THR A 355 -16.43 -17.57 -10.80
N GLU A 356 -16.56 -17.16 -9.54
CA GLU A 356 -15.42 -16.85 -8.69
C GLU A 356 -14.62 -18.08 -8.26
N THR A 357 -15.29 -19.19 -7.97
CA THR A 357 -14.62 -20.44 -7.59
C THR A 357 -13.91 -21.10 -8.76
N SER A 358 -14.41 -20.92 -10.00
CA SER A 358 -13.72 -21.39 -11.20
C SER A 358 -12.51 -20.54 -11.58
N GLN A 359 -12.51 -19.27 -11.22
CA GLN A 359 -11.41 -18.36 -11.51
C GLN A 359 -10.25 -18.50 -10.54
N PHE A 360 -10.52 -18.67 -9.25
CA PHE A 360 -9.52 -18.76 -8.20
C PHE A 360 -9.68 -20.06 -7.44
N THR A 361 -9.14 -21.14 -8.02
CA THR A 361 -9.16 -22.49 -7.42
C THR A 361 -8.04 -22.63 -6.37
N PHE A 362 -8.09 -23.73 -5.62
CA PHE A 362 -6.99 -24.07 -4.70
C PHE A 362 -5.66 -24.28 -5.44
N GLU A 363 -5.70 -24.92 -6.59
CA GLU A 363 -4.51 -25.17 -7.44
C GLU A 363 -3.88 -23.83 -7.86
N LYS A 364 -4.72 -22.89 -8.31
CA LYS A 364 -4.28 -21.56 -8.69
C LYS A 364 -3.74 -20.76 -7.50
N PHE A 365 -4.36 -20.87 -6.32
CA PHE A 365 -3.82 -20.31 -5.10
C PHE A 365 -2.41 -20.83 -4.80
N ARG A 366 -2.18 -22.15 -4.92
CA ARG A 366 -0.85 -22.75 -4.72
C ARG A 366 0.16 -22.33 -5.78
N GLU A 367 -0.26 -22.23 -7.03
CA GLU A 367 0.57 -21.72 -8.12
C GLU A 367 1.00 -20.26 -7.89
N GLN A 368 0.06 -19.42 -7.50
CA GLN A 368 0.31 -17.99 -7.27
C GLN A 368 0.92 -17.69 -5.90
N TYR A 369 0.85 -18.60 -4.93
CA TYR A 369 1.44 -18.43 -3.60
C TYR A 369 2.17 -19.70 -3.14
N PRO A 370 3.21 -20.14 -3.87
CA PRO A 370 3.89 -21.41 -3.58
C PRO A 370 4.57 -21.46 -2.21
N GLN A 371 4.97 -20.31 -1.67
CA GLN A 371 5.63 -20.20 -0.35
C GLN A 371 4.65 -20.18 0.83
N TYR A 372 3.32 -20.23 0.61
CA TYR A 372 2.33 -20.21 1.70
C TYR A 372 2.51 -21.43 2.60
N ASP A 373 2.80 -21.19 3.90
CA ASP A 373 3.32 -22.20 4.82
C ASP A 373 2.21 -22.91 5.63
N ARG A 374 1.21 -23.43 4.92
CA ARG A 374 0.22 -24.35 5.48
C ARG A 374 0.09 -25.58 4.60
N LYS A 375 -0.15 -26.74 5.23
CA LYS A 375 -0.37 -28.00 4.51
C LYS A 375 -1.67 -27.94 3.72
N ASP A 376 -1.71 -28.67 2.62
CA ASP A 376 -2.86 -28.69 1.71
C ASP A 376 -4.14 -29.18 2.38
N GLU A 377 -4.02 -30.08 3.35
CA GLU A 377 -5.12 -30.63 4.15
C GLU A 377 -5.72 -29.64 5.14
N GLU A 378 -4.95 -28.58 5.49
CA GLU A 378 -5.37 -27.54 6.42
C GLU A 378 -6.09 -26.37 5.73
N ILE A 379 -6.04 -26.30 4.38
CA ILE A 379 -6.69 -25.28 3.58
C ILE A 379 -8.04 -25.81 3.11
N ASN A 380 -9.10 -25.14 3.54
CA ASN A 380 -10.45 -25.49 3.18
C ASN A 380 -10.69 -25.38 1.67
N ARG A 381 -11.44 -26.33 1.12
CA ARG A 381 -11.87 -26.35 -0.28
C ARG A 381 -13.28 -25.79 -0.40
N TYR A 382 -13.59 -25.17 -1.52
CA TYR A 382 -14.95 -24.71 -1.80
C TYR A 382 -15.95 -25.87 -1.73
N PRO A 383 -17.03 -25.73 -0.95
CA PRO A 383 -18.16 -26.66 -1.01
C PRO A 383 -18.92 -26.49 -2.33
N SER A 384 -19.80 -27.42 -2.63
CA SER A 384 -20.73 -27.23 -3.75
C SER A 384 -21.72 -26.08 -3.45
N PHE A 385 -22.27 -25.47 -4.50
CA PHE A 385 -23.26 -24.39 -4.29
C PHE A 385 -24.51 -24.91 -3.55
N GLU A 386 -24.92 -26.17 -3.83
CA GLU A 386 -26.08 -26.78 -3.16
C GLU A 386 -25.88 -26.92 -1.64
N ASP A 387 -24.64 -27.14 -1.19
CA ASP A 387 -24.31 -27.19 0.24
C ASP A 387 -24.50 -25.84 0.94
N ILE A 388 -24.06 -24.76 0.29
CA ILE A 388 -24.14 -23.42 0.86
C ILE A 388 -25.52 -22.75 0.67
N ARG A 389 -26.32 -23.20 -0.26
CA ARG A 389 -27.65 -22.64 -0.59
C ARG A 389 -28.56 -22.52 0.64
N LYS A 390 -28.58 -23.56 1.49
CA LYS A 390 -29.40 -23.58 2.72
C LYS A 390 -28.99 -22.47 3.67
N GLU A 391 -27.70 -22.30 3.87
CA GLU A 391 -27.16 -21.26 4.75
C GLU A 391 -27.42 -19.85 4.20
N ILE A 392 -27.34 -19.65 2.86
CA ILE A 392 -27.74 -18.39 2.23
C ILE A 392 -29.23 -18.11 2.47
N THR A 393 -30.09 -19.11 2.35
CA THR A 393 -31.53 -18.97 2.61
C THR A 393 -31.79 -18.57 4.07
N ILE A 394 -31.09 -19.18 5.02
CA ILE A 394 -31.20 -18.83 6.44
C ILE A 394 -30.71 -17.39 6.67
N LEU A 395 -29.59 -17.02 6.05
CA LEU A 395 -29.04 -15.67 6.19
C LEU A 395 -29.97 -14.59 5.64
N LEU A 396 -30.66 -14.87 4.53
CA LEU A 396 -31.64 -13.97 3.91
C LEU A 396 -33.03 -14.01 4.55
N SER A 397 -33.29 -14.94 5.47
CA SER A 397 -34.57 -15.01 6.19
C SER A 397 -34.80 -13.88 7.19
N LYS A 398 -33.75 -13.16 7.55
CA LYS A 398 -33.78 -11.96 8.38
C LYS A 398 -33.31 -10.76 7.59
N GLU A 399 -34.02 -9.66 7.72
CA GLU A 399 -33.61 -8.39 7.13
C GLU A 399 -32.28 -7.92 7.76
N PRO A 400 -31.40 -7.28 6.98
CA PRO A 400 -30.21 -6.64 7.53
C PRO A 400 -30.58 -5.50 8.49
N THR A 401 -30.09 -5.55 9.71
CA THR A 401 -30.37 -4.53 10.74
C THR A 401 -29.09 -3.94 11.30
N ASN A 402 -29.17 -2.76 11.93
CA ASN A 402 -28.12 -2.33 12.85
C ASN A 402 -28.05 -3.30 14.04
N ILE A 403 -27.07 -3.14 14.94
CA ILE A 403 -26.95 -4.02 16.11
C ILE A 403 -28.03 -3.65 17.14
N PRO A 404 -29.01 -4.54 17.45
CA PRO A 404 -30.01 -4.23 18.46
C PRO A 404 -29.37 -4.12 19.87
N LEU A 405 -29.99 -3.32 20.72
CA LEU A 405 -29.70 -3.28 22.17
C LEU A 405 -30.84 -3.97 22.91
N ASP A 406 -30.52 -4.69 23.97
CA ASP A 406 -31.48 -5.31 24.87
C ASP A 406 -32.01 -4.32 25.96
N GLU A 407 -32.80 -4.80 26.88
CA GLU A 407 -33.39 -3.98 27.96
C GLU A 407 -32.33 -3.41 28.94
N ASP A 408 -31.14 -3.98 28.95
CA ASP A 408 -30.00 -3.58 29.79
C ASP A 408 -28.97 -2.73 29.01
N ASP A 409 -29.30 -2.25 27.80
CA ASP A 409 -28.43 -1.53 26.85
C ASP A 409 -27.21 -2.37 26.40
N GLU A 410 -27.29 -3.71 26.48
CA GLU A 410 -26.26 -4.61 25.98
C GLU A 410 -26.49 -5.02 24.52
N PHE A 411 -25.43 -5.36 23.81
CA PHE A 411 -25.54 -5.74 22.39
C PHE A 411 -26.23 -7.09 22.20
N ALA A 412 -27.36 -7.09 21.52
CA ALA A 412 -28.17 -8.28 21.20
C ALA A 412 -27.92 -8.73 19.75
N TYR A 413 -26.90 -9.52 19.53
CA TYR A 413 -26.56 -10.00 18.20
C TYR A 413 -27.50 -11.11 17.74
N HIS A 414 -27.78 -11.14 16.43
CA HIS A 414 -28.49 -12.24 15.79
C HIS A 414 -27.63 -12.90 14.69
N GLU A 415 -28.02 -14.08 14.25
CA GLU A 415 -27.30 -14.87 13.26
C GLU A 415 -27.40 -14.34 11.81
N GLY A 416 -28.17 -13.27 11.57
CA GLY A 416 -28.33 -12.62 10.27
C GLY A 416 -27.20 -11.65 9.94
N ILE A 417 -27.54 -10.61 9.19
CA ILE A 417 -26.63 -9.57 8.74
C ILE A 417 -26.80 -8.32 9.59
N HIS A 418 -25.73 -7.82 10.18
CA HIS A 418 -25.69 -6.51 10.80
C HIS A 418 -25.07 -5.49 9.83
N MET A 419 -25.83 -4.39 9.58
CA MET A 419 -25.37 -3.24 8.81
C MET A 419 -24.76 -2.23 9.75
N CYS A 420 -23.48 -1.90 9.56
CA CYS A 420 -22.77 -0.93 10.38
C CYS A 420 -22.29 0.25 9.54
N ILE A 421 -22.46 1.47 10.05
CA ILE A 421 -21.93 2.69 9.44
C ILE A 421 -20.93 3.30 10.43
N ASP A 422 -19.65 3.18 10.13
CA ASP A 422 -18.60 3.70 11.01
C ASP A 422 -18.03 5.01 10.45
N ASN A 423 -18.45 6.13 11.05
CA ASN A 423 -17.98 7.48 10.73
C ASN A 423 -17.93 8.38 11.97
N CYS A 424 -17.36 9.58 11.84
CA CYS A 424 -17.14 10.50 12.95
C CYS A 424 -18.41 11.25 13.42
N LYS A 425 -19.46 11.34 12.58
CA LYS A 425 -20.72 12.02 12.93
C LYS A 425 -21.71 11.13 13.68
N ASN A 426 -21.47 9.82 13.67
CA ASN A 426 -22.43 8.86 14.20
C ASN A 426 -22.28 8.72 15.71
N ASN A 427 -23.29 9.11 16.50
CA ASN A 427 -23.29 9.02 17.96
C ASN A 427 -23.38 7.58 18.49
N GLY A 428 -23.48 6.59 17.63
CA GLY A 428 -23.53 5.18 17.97
C GLY A 428 -24.95 4.62 18.11
N ILE A 429 -25.95 5.39 18.52
CA ILE A 429 -27.32 4.91 18.75
C ILE A 429 -28.29 5.69 17.86
N THR A 430 -29.20 4.97 17.18
CA THR A 430 -30.32 5.54 16.42
C THR A 430 -31.47 5.91 17.32
N ASP A 431 -32.45 6.69 16.78
CA ASP A 431 -33.69 7.03 17.50
C ASP A 431 -34.49 5.78 17.87
N ASP A 432 -34.34 4.67 17.14
CA ASP A 432 -35.00 3.39 17.38
C ASP A 432 -34.22 2.50 18.39
N GLY A 433 -33.19 3.02 19.04
CA GLY A 433 -32.41 2.30 20.05
C GLY A 433 -31.47 1.21 19.51
N MET A 434 -31.04 1.33 18.24
CA MET A 434 -30.08 0.41 17.64
C MET A 434 -28.68 1.01 17.59
N TYR A 435 -27.66 0.20 17.78
CA TYR A 435 -26.29 0.63 17.66
C TYR A 435 -25.79 0.54 16.21
N VAL A 436 -25.29 1.64 15.68
CA VAL A 436 -24.97 1.79 14.24
C VAL A 436 -23.51 1.51 13.93
N ARG A 437 -22.61 1.74 14.89
CA ARG A 437 -21.17 1.55 14.64
C ARG A 437 -20.77 0.09 14.72
N LEU A 438 -19.58 -0.23 14.19
CA LEU A 438 -19.06 -1.60 14.25
C LEU A 438 -18.69 -1.97 15.69
N ALA A 439 -19.32 -3.00 16.20
CA ALA A 439 -18.97 -3.69 17.41
C ALA A 439 -19.10 -5.19 17.18
N TYR A 440 -18.08 -5.95 17.50
CA TYR A 440 -18.13 -7.42 17.39
C TYR A 440 -18.53 -8.05 18.70
N PRO A 441 -19.25 -9.19 18.66
CA PRO A 441 -19.56 -9.96 19.87
C PRO A 441 -18.29 -10.49 20.52
N THR A 442 -18.33 -10.56 21.84
CA THR A 442 -17.34 -11.27 22.66
C THR A 442 -17.67 -12.76 22.73
N ALA A 443 -16.82 -13.57 23.36
CA ALA A 443 -17.09 -15.00 23.54
C ALA A 443 -18.39 -15.24 24.34
N ASP A 444 -18.74 -14.33 25.25
CA ASP A 444 -19.87 -14.47 26.16
C ASP A 444 -21.23 -14.18 25.51
N ASN A 445 -21.26 -13.33 24.45
CA ASN A 445 -22.49 -12.94 23.74
C ASN A 445 -22.48 -13.30 22.25
N MET A 446 -21.63 -14.26 21.86
CA MET A 446 -21.53 -14.74 20.46
C MET A 446 -22.69 -15.68 20.15
N PRO A 447 -23.57 -15.32 19.18
CA PRO A 447 -24.62 -16.23 18.73
C PRO A 447 -24.07 -17.40 17.92
N THR A 448 -24.85 -18.45 17.81
CA THR A 448 -24.53 -19.62 16.98
C THR A 448 -25.62 -19.83 15.94
N PRO A 449 -25.31 -19.71 14.64
CA PRO A 449 -24.01 -19.37 14.02
C PRO A 449 -23.59 -17.93 14.27
N ALA A 450 -22.27 -17.65 14.12
CA ALA A 450 -21.71 -16.31 14.26
C ALA A 450 -22.34 -15.31 13.25
N PRO A 451 -22.51 -14.03 13.62
CA PRO A 451 -23.17 -13.04 12.80
C PRO A 451 -22.31 -12.60 11.60
N ALA A 452 -22.97 -12.09 10.58
CA ALA A 452 -22.36 -11.47 9.43
C ALA A 452 -22.46 -9.93 9.52
N PHE A 453 -21.44 -9.21 9.05
CA PHE A 453 -21.38 -7.76 9.09
C PHE A 453 -21.14 -7.15 7.71
N ILE A 454 -21.96 -6.20 7.30
CA ILE A 454 -21.65 -5.29 6.21
C ILE A 454 -21.28 -3.95 6.82
N VAL A 455 -20.03 -3.53 6.62
CA VAL A 455 -19.47 -2.34 7.25
C VAL A 455 -19.25 -1.28 6.18
N VAL A 456 -19.96 -0.17 6.31
CA VAL A 456 -19.83 1.01 5.45
C VAL A 456 -19.11 2.11 6.23
N GLY A 457 -18.15 2.78 5.63
CA GLY A 457 -17.51 3.88 6.33
C GLY A 457 -16.37 4.54 5.61
N GLY A 458 -15.75 5.50 6.29
CA GLY A 458 -14.71 6.35 5.76
C GLY A 458 -13.38 6.26 6.51
N ALA A 459 -12.87 7.41 6.92
CA ALA A 459 -11.56 7.55 7.55
C ALA A 459 -11.40 6.77 8.85
N THR A 460 -12.46 6.58 9.63
CA THR A 460 -12.45 5.79 10.86
C THR A 460 -12.05 4.33 10.62
N LEU A 461 -12.43 3.76 9.48
CA LEU A 461 -12.08 2.40 9.08
C LEU A 461 -10.63 2.27 8.61
N SER A 462 -9.97 3.36 8.24
CA SER A 462 -8.61 3.33 7.75
C SER A 462 -7.57 3.09 8.85
N ARG A 463 -7.90 3.31 10.13
CA ARG A 463 -6.91 3.26 11.23
C ARG A 463 -7.45 2.58 12.48
N GLY A 464 -6.63 1.73 13.07
CA GLY A 464 -6.84 1.15 14.40
C GLY A 464 -7.93 0.07 14.52
N LEU A 465 -8.86 -0.03 13.59
CA LEU A 465 -9.94 -1.01 13.63
C LEU A 465 -9.55 -2.30 12.91
N THR A 466 -9.67 -3.43 13.59
CA THR A 466 -9.54 -4.76 12.96
C THR A 466 -10.92 -5.19 12.45
N ILE A 467 -11.00 -5.57 11.18
CA ILE A 467 -12.22 -6.12 10.60
C ILE A 467 -12.09 -7.64 10.62
N GLU A 468 -12.88 -8.29 11.48
CA GLU A 468 -12.85 -9.74 11.65
C GLU A 468 -13.47 -10.45 10.45
N GLY A 469 -12.83 -11.56 10.01
CA GLY A 469 -13.35 -12.39 8.93
C GLY A 469 -13.63 -11.64 7.62
N LEU A 470 -12.82 -10.67 7.24
CA LEU A 470 -13.01 -9.88 6.02
C LEU A 470 -12.79 -10.73 4.77
N ILE A 471 -13.86 -11.00 4.03
CA ILE A 471 -13.84 -11.83 2.82
C ILE A 471 -14.24 -11.07 1.55
N SER A 472 -14.99 -9.97 1.68
CA SER A 472 -15.41 -9.14 0.55
C SER A 472 -15.11 -7.68 0.83
N THR A 473 -14.44 -7.01 -0.10
CA THR A 473 -14.15 -5.58 0.02
C THR A 473 -14.49 -4.85 -1.27
N PHE A 474 -15.29 -3.80 -1.17
CA PHE A 474 -15.60 -2.89 -2.26
C PHE A 474 -14.97 -1.52 -1.94
N PHE A 475 -13.91 -1.17 -2.67
CA PHE A 475 -13.07 -0.02 -2.35
C PHE A 475 -12.91 0.91 -3.55
N LEU A 476 -13.47 2.11 -3.46
CA LEU A 476 -13.42 3.14 -4.51
C LEU A 476 -12.69 4.41 -4.09
N ARG A 477 -12.37 4.50 -2.81
CA ARG A 477 -11.78 5.73 -2.30
C ARG A 477 -10.47 6.05 -3.00
N SER A 478 -10.42 7.20 -3.65
CA SER A 478 -9.20 7.77 -4.20
C SER A 478 -8.41 8.47 -3.09
N VAL A 479 -7.11 8.24 -3.04
CA VAL A 479 -6.20 8.87 -2.08
C VAL A 479 -4.95 9.29 -2.82
N SER A 480 -4.55 10.54 -2.63
CA SER A 480 -3.34 11.09 -3.24
C SER A 480 -2.04 10.72 -2.49
N GLN A 481 -2.14 10.08 -1.30
CA GLN A 481 -1.00 9.80 -0.42
C GLN A 481 -0.79 8.29 -0.25
N ALA A 482 0.44 7.84 -0.47
CA ALA A 482 0.85 6.45 -0.39
C ALA A 482 0.66 5.82 1.00
N ASP A 483 1.09 6.55 2.04
CA ASP A 483 0.95 6.14 3.43
C ASP A 483 -0.52 5.94 3.81
N THR A 484 -1.39 6.86 3.40
CA THR A 484 -2.82 6.77 3.66
C THR A 484 -3.46 5.59 2.90
N LEU A 485 -3.13 5.40 1.63
CA LEU A 485 -3.66 4.31 0.83
C LEU A 485 -3.26 2.95 1.40
N MET A 486 -2.00 2.78 1.79
CA MET A 486 -1.52 1.54 2.42
C MET A 486 -2.23 1.24 3.73
N GLN A 487 -2.49 2.26 4.56
CA GLN A 487 -3.20 2.09 5.83
C GLN A 487 -4.68 1.71 5.66
N MET A 488 -5.28 2.06 4.52
CA MET A 488 -6.66 1.65 4.18
C MET A 488 -6.77 0.18 3.80
N GLY A 489 -5.68 -0.49 3.49
CA GLY A 489 -5.65 -1.90 3.08
C GLY A 489 -6.03 -2.87 4.21
N ARG A 490 -7.29 -2.84 4.66
CA ARG A 490 -7.82 -3.75 5.70
C ARG A 490 -7.90 -5.20 5.27
N TRP A 491 -7.80 -5.45 3.98
CA TRP A 491 -7.68 -6.79 3.39
C TRP A 491 -6.30 -7.41 3.51
N PHE A 492 -5.28 -6.67 3.94
CA PHE A 492 -3.99 -7.26 4.32
C PHE A 492 -4.10 -8.03 5.64
N GLY A 493 -3.20 -8.99 5.90
CA GLY A 493 -3.16 -9.74 7.13
C GLY A 493 -3.24 -11.24 6.95
N TYR A 494 -3.61 -11.96 8.00
CA TYR A 494 -3.70 -13.42 8.02
C TYR A 494 -5.12 -13.89 7.73
N ARG A 495 -5.26 -14.93 6.87
CA ARG A 495 -6.56 -15.44 6.38
C ARG A 495 -6.75 -16.93 6.72
N LYS A 496 -6.22 -17.36 7.86
CA LYS A 496 -6.24 -18.76 8.30
C LYS A 496 -7.65 -19.34 8.38
N GLY A 497 -7.89 -20.40 7.58
CA GLY A 497 -9.15 -21.11 7.51
C GLY A 497 -10.14 -20.58 6.46
N TYR A 498 -9.81 -19.47 5.78
CA TYR A 498 -10.61 -18.93 4.69
C TYR A 498 -9.73 -18.28 3.58
N GLU A 499 -8.59 -18.90 3.31
CA GLU A 499 -7.56 -18.42 2.39
C GLU A 499 -8.09 -18.16 0.97
N LEU A 500 -9.06 -18.96 0.53
CA LEU A 500 -9.63 -18.88 -0.82
C LEU A 500 -10.77 -17.87 -0.96
N LEU A 501 -11.33 -17.34 0.15
CA LEU A 501 -12.52 -16.48 0.11
C LEU A 501 -12.25 -14.99 -0.13
N PRO A 502 -11.12 -14.37 0.25
CA PRO A 502 -10.95 -12.93 0.06
C PRO A 502 -11.14 -12.51 -1.39
N ARG A 503 -11.92 -11.43 -1.61
CA ARG A 503 -12.09 -10.75 -2.89
C ARG A 503 -12.08 -9.26 -2.68
N LEU A 504 -11.50 -8.54 -3.64
CA LEU A 504 -11.30 -7.10 -3.59
C LEU A 504 -11.77 -6.46 -4.90
N TRP A 505 -12.81 -5.66 -4.84
CA TRP A 505 -13.30 -4.84 -5.94
C TRP A 505 -12.69 -3.45 -5.84
N ILE A 506 -11.91 -3.05 -6.82
CA ILE A 506 -11.22 -1.75 -6.89
C ILE A 506 -11.17 -1.21 -8.32
N THR A 507 -10.84 0.08 -8.45
CA THR A 507 -10.57 0.65 -9.78
C THR A 507 -9.21 0.18 -10.32
N SER A 508 -9.05 0.18 -11.64
CA SER A 508 -7.76 -0.10 -12.28
C SER A 508 -6.65 0.85 -11.76
N LYS A 509 -6.96 2.13 -11.61
CA LYS A 509 -6.03 3.13 -11.05
C LYS A 509 -5.55 2.73 -9.66
N THR A 510 -6.47 2.35 -8.78
CA THR A 510 -6.13 1.93 -7.40
C THR A 510 -5.30 0.65 -7.39
N ASN A 511 -5.60 -0.31 -8.27
CA ASN A 511 -4.81 -1.51 -8.42
C ASN A 511 -3.35 -1.21 -8.81
N ASP A 512 -3.16 -0.33 -9.80
CA ASP A 512 -1.82 0.08 -10.23
C ASP A 512 -1.08 0.85 -9.12
N GLN A 513 -1.79 1.67 -8.34
CA GLN A 513 -1.22 2.34 -7.18
C GLN A 513 -0.72 1.34 -6.13
N PHE A 514 -1.49 0.30 -5.81
CA PHE A 514 -1.05 -0.73 -4.86
C PHE A 514 0.12 -1.57 -5.38
N LYS A 515 0.17 -1.90 -6.68
CA LYS A 515 1.34 -2.55 -7.30
C LYS A 515 2.60 -1.71 -7.14
N PHE A 516 2.49 -0.41 -7.40
CA PHE A 516 3.58 0.53 -7.20
C PHE A 516 4.04 0.59 -5.73
N LEU A 517 3.08 0.66 -4.80
CA LEU A 517 3.37 0.72 -3.37
C LEU A 517 4.01 -0.57 -2.85
N ALA A 518 3.61 -1.72 -3.38
CA ALA A 518 4.23 -3.01 -3.05
C ALA A 518 5.73 -3.02 -3.44
N ALA A 519 6.06 -2.49 -4.61
CA ALA A 519 7.44 -2.36 -5.06
C ALA A 519 8.23 -1.36 -4.19
N LEU A 520 7.66 -0.21 -3.90
CA LEU A 520 8.29 0.84 -3.08
C LEU A 520 8.57 0.36 -1.64
N ASP A 521 7.62 -0.37 -1.03
CA ASP A 521 7.81 -0.93 0.31
C ASP A 521 8.94 -1.96 0.35
N GLN A 522 9.06 -2.80 -0.69
CA GLN A 522 10.15 -3.77 -0.79
C GLN A 522 11.50 -3.08 -0.97
N GLU A 523 11.61 -2.12 -1.88
CA GLU A 523 12.86 -1.38 -2.09
C GLU A 523 13.35 -0.73 -0.78
N LEU A 524 12.43 -0.12 -0.03
CA LEU A 524 12.77 0.50 1.25
C LEU A 524 13.24 -0.54 2.28
N ARG A 525 12.60 -1.70 2.34
CA ARG A 525 13.00 -2.78 3.26
C ARG A 525 14.38 -3.33 2.91
N ASP A 526 14.67 -3.50 1.64
CA ASP A 526 15.97 -3.97 1.16
C ASP A 526 17.08 -2.97 1.50
N GLU A 527 16.84 -1.66 1.32
CA GLU A 527 17.79 -0.61 1.69
C GLU A 527 18.03 -0.55 3.20
N ILE A 528 16.98 -0.70 4.02
CA ILE A 528 17.12 -0.77 5.47
C ILE A 528 17.90 -2.02 5.88
N HIS A 529 17.66 -3.15 5.24
CA HIS A 529 18.40 -4.39 5.50
C HIS A 529 19.88 -4.25 5.16
N GLU A 530 20.20 -3.62 4.04
CA GLU A 530 21.58 -3.31 3.64
C GLU A 530 22.25 -2.37 4.65
N MET A 531 21.57 -1.29 5.03
CA MET A 531 22.05 -0.34 6.04
C MET A 531 22.36 -1.05 7.37
N ASP A 532 21.47 -1.93 7.81
CA ASP A 532 21.62 -2.66 9.06
C ASP A 532 22.76 -3.70 9.00
N THR A 533 22.93 -4.37 7.87
CA THR A 533 24.03 -5.31 7.61
C THR A 533 25.38 -4.61 7.62
N LEU A 534 25.44 -3.38 7.09
CA LEU A 534 26.65 -2.55 7.10
C LEU A 534 26.91 -1.87 8.46
N GLY A 535 26.05 -2.07 9.45
CA GLY A 535 26.16 -1.44 10.78
C GLY A 535 26.05 0.09 10.76
N LYS A 536 25.44 0.67 9.74
CA LYS A 536 25.27 2.12 9.59
C LYS A 536 24.02 2.59 10.36
N SER A 537 24.11 3.78 10.96
CA SER A 537 22.95 4.41 11.58
C SER A 537 22.22 5.34 10.60
N PRO A 538 20.91 5.54 10.74
CA PRO A 538 20.16 6.47 9.90
C PRO A 538 20.68 7.92 9.95
N ALA A 539 21.31 8.32 11.04
CA ALA A 539 21.95 9.64 11.17
C ALA A 539 23.11 9.84 10.19
N ASN A 540 23.83 8.76 9.86
CA ASN A 540 25.01 8.80 8.99
C ASN A 540 24.70 8.31 7.57
N TYR A 541 23.64 7.55 7.43
CA TYR A 541 23.18 6.97 6.18
C TYR A 541 21.64 7.00 6.16
N GLY A 542 21.06 8.15 5.80
CA GLY A 542 19.62 8.27 5.70
C GLY A 542 19.09 7.33 4.61
N PRO A 543 18.13 6.43 4.92
CA PRO A 543 17.47 5.66 3.89
C PRO A 543 16.79 6.63 2.91
N ARG A 544 17.01 6.40 1.62
CA ARG A 544 16.49 7.26 0.56
C ARG A 544 15.20 6.64 0.03
N VAL A 545 14.09 7.30 0.27
CA VAL A 545 12.86 6.97 -0.44
C VAL A 545 13.00 7.53 -1.86
N LYS A 546 13.23 6.66 -2.81
CA LYS A 546 13.43 7.04 -4.20
C LYS A 546 12.10 7.42 -4.82
N ASN A 547 12.01 8.63 -5.33
CA ASN A 547 10.93 9.00 -6.22
C ASN A 547 11.20 8.41 -7.60
N THR A 548 10.62 7.25 -7.87
CA THR A 548 10.66 6.65 -9.20
C THR A 548 9.64 7.32 -10.13
N PRO A 549 9.71 7.13 -11.45
CA PRO A 549 8.74 7.67 -12.42
C PRO A 549 7.28 7.37 -12.11
N LYS A 550 7.02 6.27 -11.41
CA LYS A 550 5.68 5.91 -10.93
C LYS A 550 5.25 6.74 -9.70
N ALA A 551 6.13 7.55 -9.11
CA ALA A 551 5.80 8.40 -7.95
C ALA A 551 4.94 9.62 -8.30
N SER A 552 4.89 10.05 -9.57
CA SER A 552 3.90 11.04 -10.02
C SER A 552 2.46 10.53 -9.89
N PHE A 553 2.29 9.23 -9.74
CA PHE A 553 1.03 8.52 -9.63
C PHE A 553 0.37 8.66 -8.25
N ILE A 554 1.18 8.80 -7.22
CA ILE A 554 0.73 8.96 -5.84
C ILE A 554 1.82 9.68 -5.05
N ARG A 555 1.45 10.68 -4.26
CA ARG A 555 2.40 11.32 -3.33
C ARG A 555 2.81 10.30 -2.27
N ILE A 556 4.11 10.21 -2.00
CA ILE A 556 4.61 9.27 -1.00
C ILE A 556 4.04 9.58 0.37
N THR A 557 3.94 10.87 0.72
CA THR A 557 3.26 11.36 1.94
C THR A 557 2.74 12.78 1.74
N ALA A 558 2.00 13.31 2.69
CA ALA A 558 1.45 14.66 2.61
C ALA A 558 2.56 15.72 2.44
N LYS A 559 2.34 16.73 1.58
CA LYS A 559 3.31 17.80 1.29
C LYS A 559 3.81 18.50 2.56
N ASN A 560 2.95 18.66 3.55
CA ASN A 560 3.28 19.25 4.84
C ASN A 560 4.07 18.34 5.78
N ARG A 561 4.21 17.05 5.46
CA ARG A 561 5.03 16.05 6.19
C ARG A 561 6.40 15.87 5.57
N MET A 562 6.63 16.38 4.35
CA MET A 562 7.91 16.34 3.64
C MET A 562 8.67 17.63 3.85
N GLN A 563 9.19 17.87 5.05
CA GLN A 563 9.82 19.15 5.40
C GLN A 563 11.16 19.41 4.70
N SER A 564 11.87 18.37 4.29
CA SER A 564 13.14 18.47 3.58
C SER A 564 13.04 18.46 2.07
N ALA A 565 11.84 18.32 1.49
CA ALA A 565 11.64 18.19 0.05
C ALA A 565 10.88 19.38 -0.53
N GLN A 566 11.53 20.53 -0.66
CA GLN A 566 10.99 21.65 -1.47
C GLN A 566 11.11 21.40 -2.98
N ALA A 567 11.93 20.47 -3.38
CA ALA A 567 12.06 19.99 -4.74
C ALA A 567 12.28 18.48 -4.63
N THR A 568 11.54 17.72 -5.41
CA THR A 568 11.60 16.27 -5.35
C THR A 568 12.78 15.78 -6.17
N ASP A 569 13.71 15.08 -5.55
CA ASP A 569 14.77 14.41 -6.26
C ASP A 569 14.17 13.20 -7.00
N MET A 570 14.23 13.26 -8.33
CA MET A 570 13.76 12.19 -9.21
C MET A 570 14.96 11.51 -9.87
N ASP A 571 14.85 10.21 -10.04
CA ASP A 571 15.80 9.43 -10.79
C ASP A 571 15.07 8.36 -11.61
N PHE A 572 15.13 8.52 -12.94
CA PHE A 572 14.52 7.59 -13.89
C PHE A 572 15.54 6.63 -14.52
N SER A 573 16.77 6.61 -14.04
CA SER A 573 17.81 5.74 -14.56
C SER A 573 17.47 4.25 -14.43
N GLY A 574 18.00 3.43 -15.31
CA GLY A 574 17.79 1.98 -15.31
C GLY A 574 16.35 1.53 -15.55
N SER A 575 15.47 2.40 -16.09
CA SER A 575 14.05 2.12 -16.28
C SER A 575 13.69 1.84 -17.73
N PHE A 576 12.71 0.90 -17.91
CA PHE A 576 12.04 0.65 -19.17
C PHE A 576 10.58 1.03 -19.03
N ASN A 577 10.15 2.06 -19.77
CA ASN A 577 8.79 2.53 -19.75
C ASN A 577 8.15 2.34 -21.12
N GLN A 578 6.99 1.65 -21.17
CA GLN A 578 6.31 1.35 -22.44
C GLN A 578 4.84 1.71 -22.36
N THR A 579 4.26 2.09 -23.48
CA THR A 579 2.82 2.28 -23.61
C THR A 579 2.17 0.92 -23.83
N TYR A 580 1.14 0.60 -23.05
CA TYR A 580 0.38 -0.64 -23.17
C TYR A 580 -1.13 -0.43 -23.04
N LEU A 581 -1.55 0.80 -22.70
CA LEU A 581 -2.93 1.27 -22.68
C LEU A 581 -3.10 2.37 -23.71
N PHE A 582 -4.16 2.31 -24.48
CA PHE A 582 -4.45 3.27 -25.55
C PHE A 582 -5.94 3.61 -25.55
N ASP A 583 -6.28 4.88 -25.74
CA ASP A 583 -7.65 5.29 -25.99
C ASP A 583 -8.08 4.81 -27.38
N ASN A 584 -9.16 4.03 -27.45
CA ASN A 584 -9.72 3.52 -28.71
C ASN A 584 -10.58 4.61 -29.38
N ASP A 585 -9.96 5.78 -29.61
CA ASP A 585 -10.56 6.97 -30.19
C ASP A 585 -9.87 7.34 -31.50
N VAL A 586 -10.65 7.54 -32.55
CA VAL A 586 -10.13 7.81 -33.91
C VAL A 586 -9.26 9.07 -33.94
N ALA A 587 -9.65 10.11 -33.22
CA ALA A 587 -8.92 11.40 -33.26
C ALA A 587 -7.59 11.28 -32.50
N ALA A 588 -7.57 10.61 -31.35
CA ALA A 588 -6.36 10.40 -30.56
C ALA A 588 -5.35 9.50 -31.30
N LEU A 589 -5.82 8.38 -31.86
CA LEU A 589 -4.93 7.44 -32.58
C LEU A 589 -4.37 8.04 -33.86
N LYS A 590 -5.19 8.75 -34.67
CA LYS A 590 -4.72 9.46 -35.88
C LYS A 590 -3.75 10.56 -35.53
N HIS A 591 -3.98 11.32 -34.46
CA HIS A 591 -3.06 12.33 -33.99
C HIS A 591 -1.67 11.73 -33.71
N ASN A 592 -1.59 10.64 -32.97
CA ASN A 592 -0.33 9.98 -32.66
C ASN A 592 0.39 9.43 -33.89
N ILE A 593 -0.35 8.94 -34.91
CA ILE A 593 0.23 8.55 -36.19
C ILE A 593 0.87 9.75 -36.88
N VAL A 594 0.14 10.85 -37.01
CA VAL A 594 0.62 12.07 -37.69
C VAL A 594 1.85 12.66 -36.97
N GLU A 595 1.82 12.75 -35.64
CA GLU A 595 2.98 13.26 -34.87
C GLU A 595 4.18 12.33 -35.00
N THR A 596 3.96 11.02 -35.08
CA THR A 596 5.04 10.04 -35.33
C THR A 596 5.63 10.21 -36.74
N GLU A 597 4.79 10.45 -37.77
CA GLU A 597 5.27 10.74 -39.14
C GLU A 597 6.11 12.02 -39.19
N LYS A 598 5.67 13.08 -38.50
CA LYS A 598 6.44 14.32 -38.38
C LYS A 598 7.77 14.11 -37.68
N PHE A 599 7.75 13.34 -36.56
CA PHE A 599 8.96 13.02 -35.81
C PHE A 599 9.96 12.26 -36.71
N ILE A 600 9.54 11.15 -37.33
CA ILE A 600 10.40 10.35 -38.20
C ILE A 600 10.92 11.19 -39.40
N ALA A 601 10.08 12.02 -39.98
CA ALA A 601 10.52 12.94 -41.05
C ALA A 601 11.59 13.93 -40.58
N SER A 602 11.50 14.40 -39.33
CA SER A 602 12.49 15.33 -38.75
C SER A 602 13.85 14.68 -38.48
N LEU A 603 13.90 13.36 -38.32
CA LEU A 603 15.14 12.60 -38.12
C LEU A 603 15.96 12.42 -39.39
N GLY A 604 15.36 12.67 -40.58
CA GLY A 604 15.99 12.43 -41.85
C GLY A 604 16.11 10.95 -42.23
N GLN A 605 17.03 10.62 -43.12
CA GLN A 605 17.24 9.23 -43.53
C GLN A 605 17.85 8.40 -42.41
N PRO A 606 17.34 7.16 -42.17
CA PRO A 606 17.93 6.27 -41.22
C PRO A 606 19.33 5.83 -41.61
N GLU A 607 20.12 5.42 -40.65
CA GLU A 607 21.48 4.96 -40.91
C GLU A 607 21.49 3.69 -41.76
N GLU A 608 22.42 3.64 -42.74
CA GLU A 608 22.70 2.42 -43.50
C GLU A 608 23.42 1.42 -42.61
N ARG A 609 22.82 0.24 -42.38
CA ARG A 609 23.32 -0.76 -41.44
C ARG A 609 24.24 -1.75 -42.14
N LYS A 610 25.41 -1.96 -41.53
CA LYS A 610 26.34 -2.97 -41.97
C LYS A 610 26.33 -4.12 -40.92
N GLU A 611 26.16 -5.36 -41.41
CA GLU A 611 26.07 -6.55 -40.54
C GLU A 611 25.08 -6.40 -39.38
N CYS A 612 23.83 -6.02 -39.73
CA CYS A 612 22.73 -5.92 -38.80
C CYS A 612 22.55 -7.23 -38.02
N ASN A 613 22.34 -7.14 -36.72
CA ASN A 613 22.02 -8.35 -35.96
C ASN A 613 20.66 -8.96 -36.40
N GLN A 614 20.53 -10.26 -36.29
CA GLN A 614 19.34 -11.03 -36.72
C GLN A 614 18.04 -10.60 -36.03
N HIS A 615 18.13 -9.89 -34.91
CA HIS A 615 16.96 -9.42 -34.14
C HIS A 615 16.48 -8.05 -34.62
N ALA A 616 17.26 -7.35 -35.41
CA ALA A 616 16.99 -5.99 -35.91
C ALA A 616 16.78 -5.90 -37.43
N GLU A 617 16.55 -7.03 -38.10
CA GLU A 617 16.17 -7.05 -39.51
C GLU A 617 14.91 -6.22 -39.76
N ASN A 618 14.93 -5.36 -40.80
CA ASN A 618 13.85 -4.43 -41.18
C ASN A 618 13.53 -3.37 -40.09
N THR A 619 14.48 -3.06 -39.20
CA THR A 619 14.36 -2.02 -38.19
C THR A 619 15.19 -0.82 -38.64
N PHE A 620 14.59 0.38 -38.64
CA PHE A 620 15.30 1.62 -38.92
C PHE A 620 15.87 2.24 -37.65
N ILE A 621 17.07 2.80 -37.76
CA ILE A 621 17.79 3.36 -36.63
C ILE A 621 18.36 4.72 -36.97
N TRP A 622 18.29 5.61 -35.98
CA TRP A 622 19.01 6.89 -35.92
C TRP A 622 19.78 6.94 -34.62
N ARG A 623 21.08 7.15 -34.68
CA ARG A 623 21.93 7.28 -33.49
C ARG A 623 22.27 8.75 -33.22
N ASN A 624 22.62 9.04 -32.00
CA ASN A 624 23.05 10.38 -31.58
C ASN A 624 22.00 11.47 -31.86
N VAL A 625 20.72 11.16 -31.76
CA VAL A 625 19.63 12.12 -31.92
C VAL A 625 19.56 12.99 -30.66
N GLU A 626 19.61 14.30 -30.82
CA GLU A 626 19.49 15.24 -29.71
C GLU A 626 18.15 15.11 -29.00
N PHE A 627 18.18 15.16 -27.66
CA PHE A 627 16.97 15.06 -26.83
C PHE A 627 15.90 16.10 -27.20
N SER A 628 16.30 17.27 -27.70
CA SER A 628 15.37 18.31 -28.13
C SER A 628 14.33 17.84 -29.15
N LEU A 629 14.68 16.94 -30.08
CA LEU A 629 13.76 16.34 -31.04
C LEU A 629 12.85 15.29 -30.36
N VAL A 630 13.42 14.48 -29.46
CA VAL A 630 12.68 13.49 -28.69
C VAL A 630 11.67 14.17 -27.77
N LYS A 631 12.09 15.24 -27.09
CA LYS A 631 11.23 16.07 -26.24
C LYS A 631 9.99 16.55 -26.99
N LYS A 632 10.17 17.21 -28.15
CA LYS A 632 9.07 17.72 -28.94
C LYS A 632 8.07 16.63 -29.33
N TYR A 633 8.55 15.44 -29.67
CA TYR A 633 7.68 14.29 -29.97
C TYR A 633 6.90 13.82 -28.75
N LEU A 634 7.57 13.70 -27.59
CA LEU A 634 6.93 13.27 -26.35
C LEU A 634 5.89 14.27 -25.84
N GLU A 635 6.10 15.56 -26.04
CA GLU A 635 5.14 16.63 -25.67
C GLU A 635 3.87 16.61 -26.54
N GLU A 636 3.98 16.25 -27.80
CA GLU A 636 2.85 16.20 -28.75
C GLU A 636 2.09 14.86 -28.72
N TYR A 637 2.73 13.78 -28.24
CA TYR A 637 2.11 12.47 -28.21
C TYR A 637 1.01 12.38 -27.13
N LYS A 638 -0.18 11.93 -27.51
CA LYS A 638 -1.31 11.73 -26.58
C LYS A 638 -1.23 10.39 -25.89
N PHE A 639 -0.90 10.43 -24.61
CA PHE A 639 -0.87 9.26 -23.73
C PHE A 639 -2.24 9.02 -23.09
N ASN A 640 -2.59 7.74 -22.89
CA ASN A 640 -3.73 7.41 -22.05
C ASN A 640 -3.47 7.84 -20.60
N SER A 641 -4.44 8.49 -19.95
CA SER A 641 -4.30 9.06 -18.60
C SER A 641 -4.02 8.01 -17.50
N ARG A 642 -4.19 6.72 -17.79
CA ARG A 642 -3.91 5.61 -16.88
C ARG A 642 -2.48 5.06 -17.02
N LEU A 643 -1.67 5.59 -17.93
CA LEU A 643 -0.27 5.20 -18.12
C LEU A 643 0.64 5.95 -17.13
N GLY A 644 0.85 5.43 -15.94
CA GLY A 644 1.60 6.00 -14.81
C GLY A 644 2.70 7.03 -15.17
N VAL A 645 3.83 6.58 -15.71
CA VAL A 645 4.98 7.44 -16.05
C VAL A 645 4.65 8.46 -17.13
N PHE A 646 3.87 8.04 -18.13
CA PHE A 646 3.53 8.89 -19.27
C PHE A 646 2.39 9.87 -18.97
N ASN A 647 1.64 9.67 -17.91
CA ASN A 647 0.63 10.64 -17.47
C ASN A 647 1.27 11.94 -16.96
N ASP A 648 2.50 11.89 -16.47
CA ASP A 648 3.29 13.06 -16.08
C ASP A 648 4.58 13.16 -16.93
N ILE A 649 4.41 13.06 -18.24
CA ILE A 649 5.55 13.13 -19.18
C ILE A 649 6.32 14.46 -19.03
N ALA A 650 5.68 15.53 -18.60
CA ALA A 650 6.31 16.82 -18.37
C ALA A 650 7.40 16.75 -17.29
N SER A 651 7.17 16.02 -16.19
CA SER A 651 8.18 15.82 -15.15
C SER A 651 9.36 14.96 -15.64
N VAL A 652 9.07 13.93 -16.45
CA VAL A 652 10.10 13.09 -17.08
C VAL A 652 10.98 13.92 -18.00
N ILE A 653 10.37 14.74 -18.86
CA ILE A 653 11.06 15.64 -19.77
C ILE A 653 11.94 16.64 -19.00
N ALA A 654 11.37 17.30 -17.96
CA ALA A 654 12.12 18.25 -17.15
C ALA A 654 13.33 17.61 -16.43
N TRP A 655 13.18 16.33 -16.01
CA TRP A 655 14.29 15.59 -15.43
C TRP A 655 15.36 15.29 -16.48
N ILE A 656 14.98 14.77 -17.67
CA ILE A 656 15.94 14.50 -18.74
C ILE A 656 16.67 15.79 -19.15
N GLU A 657 15.99 16.92 -19.23
CA GLU A 657 16.63 18.22 -19.55
C GLU A 657 17.73 18.60 -18.54
N LYS A 658 17.46 18.39 -17.23
CA LYS A 658 18.47 18.66 -16.19
C LYS A 658 19.67 17.72 -16.28
N ILE A 659 19.41 16.45 -16.51
CA ILE A 659 20.47 15.45 -16.66
C ILE A 659 21.27 15.69 -17.97
N SER A 660 20.57 16.11 -19.04
CA SER A 660 21.23 16.48 -20.30
C SER A 660 22.10 17.72 -20.16
N ALA A 661 21.70 18.70 -19.35
CA ALA A 661 22.54 19.86 -19.04
C ALA A 661 23.85 19.49 -18.31
N GLU A 662 23.93 18.31 -17.72
CA GLU A 662 25.16 17.73 -17.13
C GLU A 662 25.98 16.89 -18.14
N GLY A 663 25.58 16.87 -19.42
CA GLY A 663 26.23 16.08 -20.47
C GLY A 663 25.90 14.59 -20.46
N LYS A 664 24.78 14.19 -19.81
CA LYS A 664 24.30 12.81 -19.75
C LYS A 664 22.93 12.72 -20.40
N LEU A 665 22.60 11.62 -21.04
CA LEU A 665 21.30 11.41 -21.74
C LEU A 665 20.96 12.47 -22.82
N GLU A 666 21.96 13.20 -23.31
CA GLU A 666 21.81 14.27 -24.32
C GLU A 666 21.47 13.70 -25.68
N ASN A 667 22.10 12.56 -26.02
CA ASN A 667 21.97 11.92 -27.31
C ASN A 667 21.28 10.56 -27.20
N TRP A 668 20.28 10.34 -28.03
CA TRP A 668 19.39 9.17 -28.00
C TRP A 668 19.55 8.31 -29.24
N ASN A 669 19.39 7.00 -29.09
CA ASN A 669 19.16 6.09 -30.20
C ASN A 669 17.65 5.92 -30.44
N ILE A 670 17.19 6.24 -31.63
CA ILE A 670 15.80 6.08 -32.03
C ILE A 670 15.69 4.83 -32.89
N ILE A 671 14.72 3.98 -32.55
CA ILE A 671 14.50 2.70 -33.19
C ILE A 671 13.05 2.66 -33.69
N LEU A 672 12.84 2.52 -34.97
CA LEU A 672 11.54 2.22 -35.56
C LEU A 672 11.46 0.72 -35.85
N ALA A 673 10.71 0.00 -35.01
CA ALA A 673 10.58 -1.45 -35.09
C ALA A 673 9.78 -1.87 -36.34
N GLY A 674 10.42 -2.59 -37.24
CA GLY A 674 9.84 -3.03 -38.52
C GLY A 674 9.69 -4.54 -38.67
N LYS A 675 9.97 -5.31 -37.61
CA LYS A 675 9.88 -6.79 -37.60
C LYS A 675 8.49 -7.24 -37.18
N GLY A 676 7.50 -6.94 -38.02
CA GLY A 676 6.10 -7.31 -37.75
C GLY A 676 5.54 -8.34 -38.75
N SER A 677 4.41 -8.94 -38.39
CA SER A 677 3.60 -9.82 -39.26
C SER A 677 2.35 -9.10 -39.81
N GLY A 678 2.15 -7.84 -39.46
CA GLY A 678 1.01 -7.03 -39.91
C GLY A 678 1.14 -6.47 -41.32
N SER A 679 0.20 -5.62 -41.67
CA SER A 679 0.20 -4.89 -42.97
C SER A 679 1.36 -3.89 -43.05
N VAL A 680 1.61 -3.36 -44.23
CA VAL A 680 2.68 -2.36 -44.46
C VAL A 680 2.15 -0.97 -44.16
N TRP A 681 2.90 -0.22 -43.35
CA TRP A 681 2.74 1.22 -43.18
C TRP A 681 3.76 1.96 -44.00
N ASN A 682 3.30 2.93 -44.80
CA ASN A 682 4.17 3.79 -45.62
C ASN A 682 4.69 4.95 -44.79
N SER A 683 5.82 4.73 -44.12
CA SER A 683 6.47 5.76 -43.30
C SER A 683 7.19 6.80 -44.19
N PRO A 684 7.55 7.97 -43.65
CA PRO A 684 8.35 8.98 -44.36
C PRO A 684 9.71 8.47 -44.87
N VAL A 685 10.23 7.38 -44.31
CA VAL A 685 11.54 6.80 -44.67
C VAL A 685 11.44 5.50 -45.46
N GLY A 686 10.23 5.10 -45.82
CA GLY A 686 9.98 3.91 -46.61
C GLY A 686 8.98 2.95 -45.93
N PRO A 687 8.69 1.81 -46.56
CA PRO A 687 7.69 0.87 -46.09
C PRO A 687 8.16 0.12 -44.83
N VAL A 688 7.32 0.10 -43.78
CA VAL A 688 7.56 -0.60 -42.50
C VAL A 688 6.48 -1.62 -42.26
N LYS A 689 6.83 -2.84 -41.91
CA LYS A 689 5.85 -3.83 -41.47
C LYS A 689 5.36 -3.51 -40.03
N LYS A 690 4.05 -3.38 -39.91
CA LYS A 690 3.43 -3.17 -38.60
C LYS A 690 3.62 -4.38 -37.70
N VAL A 691 3.72 -4.15 -36.37
CA VAL A 691 3.76 -5.24 -35.39
C VAL A 691 2.34 -5.69 -35.08
N SER A 692 2.18 -6.97 -34.77
CA SER A 692 0.91 -7.53 -34.32
C SER A 692 0.90 -7.59 -32.79
N ARG A 693 -0.15 -7.04 -32.19
CA ARG A 693 -0.42 -7.13 -30.75
C ARG A 693 -1.90 -7.44 -30.52
N THR A 694 -2.21 -8.18 -29.50
CA THR A 694 -3.57 -8.60 -29.17
C THR A 694 -4.02 -7.96 -27.87
N ARG A 695 -5.30 -7.71 -27.74
CA ARG A 695 -5.92 -7.17 -26.53
C ARG A 695 -5.95 -8.23 -25.44
N LYS A 696 -5.72 -7.86 -24.18
CA LYS A 696 -6.01 -8.72 -23.02
C LYS A 696 -7.53 -8.89 -22.88
N LYS A 697 -7.99 -10.11 -22.65
CA LYS A 697 -9.36 -10.37 -22.19
C LYS A 697 -9.45 -9.95 -20.73
N LEU A 698 -9.90 -8.75 -20.49
CA LEU A 698 -10.20 -8.26 -19.14
C LEU A 698 -11.73 -8.24 -19.02
N LYS A 699 -12.25 -8.83 -17.96
CA LYS A 699 -13.68 -9.00 -17.73
C LYS A 699 -14.34 -7.68 -17.40
N ASN A 700 -14.11 -6.58 -17.81
CA ASN A 700 -14.78 -5.32 -17.54
C ASN A 700 -13.97 -4.11 -18.06
N GLU A 701 -13.16 -4.25 -19.10
CA GLU A 701 -12.66 -3.07 -19.80
C GLU A 701 -13.68 -2.64 -20.87
N SER A 702 -14.04 -1.38 -20.82
CA SER A 702 -14.84 -0.71 -21.85
C SER A 702 -14.11 -0.81 -23.20
N ASP A 703 -14.87 -0.91 -24.31
CA ASP A 703 -14.31 -0.88 -25.68
C ASP A 703 -13.60 0.45 -26.02
N THR A 704 -13.70 1.44 -25.15
CA THR A 704 -13.04 2.74 -25.28
C THR A 704 -11.54 2.71 -24.95
N VAL A 705 -11.04 1.65 -24.28
CA VAL A 705 -9.62 1.49 -23.92
C VAL A 705 -9.09 0.14 -24.39
N ILE A 706 -7.93 0.17 -25.02
CA ILE A 706 -7.21 -1.03 -25.47
C ILE A 706 -6.03 -1.29 -24.55
N ASN A 707 -6.01 -2.48 -23.93
CA ASN A 707 -4.90 -2.96 -23.12
C ASN A 707 -4.18 -4.11 -23.82
N ILE A 708 -2.97 -3.87 -24.30
CA ILE A 708 -2.15 -4.90 -24.95
C ILE A 708 -1.22 -5.64 -23.97
N GLY A 709 -1.16 -5.19 -22.73
CA GLY A 709 -0.31 -5.75 -21.67
C GLY A 709 1.17 -5.49 -21.87
N VAL A 710 1.76 -5.93 -22.97
CA VAL A 710 3.18 -5.73 -23.29
C VAL A 710 3.33 -5.27 -24.73
N LEU A 711 4.07 -4.19 -24.93
CA LEU A 711 4.38 -3.64 -26.25
C LEU A 711 5.68 -4.22 -26.82
N ARG A 712 6.73 -4.18 -26.04
CA ARG A 712 8.11 -4.43 -26.44
C ARG A 712 8.41 -5.92 -26.64
N ASP A 713 9.19 -6.24 -27.67
CA ASP A 713 9.94 -7.50 -27.71
C ASP A 713 11.28 -7.29 -26.96
N PRO A 714 11.67 -8.18 -26.03
CA PRO A 714 12.94 -8.06 -25.33
C PRO A 714 14.18 -7.91 -26.22
N LYS A 715 14.12 -8.43 -27.45
CA LYS A 715 15.20 -8.36 -28.45
C LYS A 715 15.40 -6.96 -29.03
N ASP A 716 14.37 -6.13 -28.99
CA ASP A 716 14.44 -4.79 -29.58
C ASP A 716 15.39 -3.86 -28.80
N ILE A 717 15.73 -4.19 -27.55
CA ILE A 717 16.68 -3.44 -26.74
C ILE A 717 18.10 -3.49 -27.34
N ILE A 718 18.44 -4.56 -28.02
CA ILE A 718 19.75 -4.72 -28.68
C ILE A 718 19.68 -4.44 -30.19
N ALA A 719 18.55 -3.89 -30.68
CA ALA A 719 18.36 -3.60 -32.08
C ALA A 719 19.35 -2.55 -32.63
N ASP A 720 19.84 -1.65 -31.79
CA ASP A 720 20.84 -0.63 -32.13
C ASP A 720 22.30 -1.13 -32.15
N ILE A 721 22.53 -2.43 -31.96
CA ILE A 721 23.85 -3.04 -32.03
C ILE A 721 24.05 -3.68 -33.40
N ASP A 722 25.06 -3.21 -34.14
CA ASP A 722 25.54 -3.84 -35.35
C ASP A 722 26.71 -4.76 -35.02
N LEU A 723 26.88 -5.84 -35.80
CA LEU A 723 27.87 -6.88 -35.52
C LEU A 723 29.24 -6.62 -36.18
N GLU A 724 29.28 -5.69 -37.14
CA GLU A 724 30.54 -5.33 -37.85
C GLU A 724 31.56 -4.83 -36.81
N GLY A 725 32.73 -5.48 -36.77
CA GLY A 725 33.84 -5.09 -35.89
C GLY A 725 33.64 -5.40 -34.41
N GLN A 726 32.54 -6.06 -34.01
CA GLN A 726 32.29 -6.41 -32.61
C GLN A 726 33.15 -7.64 -32.20
N PRO A 727 33.58 -7.69 -30.93
CA PRO A 727 34.21 -8.87 -30.35
C PRO A 727 33.33 -10.13 -30.50
N GLN A 728 34.00 -11.29 -30.69
CA GLN A 728 33.27 -12.57 -30.84
C GLN A 728 32.36 -12.90 -29.65
N GLU A 729 32.66 -12.39 -28.48
CA GLU A 729 31.82 -12.54 -27.28
C GLU A 729 30.45 -11.85 -27.47
N ILE A 730 30.43 -10.61 -27.97
CA ILE A 730 29.20 -9.88 -28.24
C ILE A 730 28.40 -10.60 -29.34
N VAL A 731 29.05 -10.99 -30.42
CA VAL A 731 28.42 -11.72 -31.53
C VAL A 731 27.74 -13.00 -31.03
N SER A 732 28.41 -13.77 -30.17
CA SER A 732 27.87 -15.00 -29.61
C SER A 732 26.64 -14.71 -28.70
N LYS A 733 26.76 -13.74 -27.81
CA LYS A 733 25.67 -13.36 -26.88
C LYS A 733 24.46 -12.78 -27.60
N VAL A 734 24.67 -12.08 -28.72
CA VAL A 734 23.57 -11.57 -29.58
C VAL A 734 22.89 -12.72 -30.30
N LYS A 735 23.66 -13.70 -30.80
CA LYS A 735 23.07 -14.90 -31.46
C LYS A 735 22.23 -15.74 -30.51
N ASP A 736 22.74 -15.97 -29.28
CA ASP A 736 22.09 -16.76 -28.24
C ASP A 736 21.39 -15.86 -27.22
N PHE A 737 20.76 -14.78 -27.70
CA PHE A 737 20.14 -13.76 -26.85
C PHE A 737 19.17 -14.34 -25.83
N LYS A 738 19.40 -13.95 -24.56
CA LYS A 738 18.46 -14.10 -23.45
C LYS A 738 18.22 -12.74 -22.83
N SER A 739 16.98 -12.41 -22.54
CA SER A 739 16.59 -11.06 -22.04
C SER A 739 17.35 -10.63 -20.79
N LYS A 740 17.73 -11.54 -19.91
CA LYS A 740 18.57 -11.25 -18.73
C LYS A 740 19.96 -10.72 -19.05
N TYR A 741 20.48 -10.96 -20.26
CA TYR A 741 21.79 -10.49 -20.70
C TYR A 741 21.75 -9.18 -21.52
N ALA A 742 20.56 -8.60 -21.74
CA ALA A 742 20.43 -7.42 -22.57
C ALA A 742 21.28 -6.24 -22.07
N LYS A 743 21.27 -5.95 -20.78
CA LYS A 743 22.10 -4.91 -20.16
C LYS A 743 23.60 -5.20 -20.32
N GLU A 744 24.02 -6.44 -20.10
CA GLU A 744 25.42 -6.87 -20.27
C GLU A 744 25.88 -6.73 -21.72
N ILE A 745 25.06 -7.14 -22.69
CA ILE A 745 25.37 -7.01 -24.12
C ILE A 745 25.52 -5.53 -24.51
N ARG A 746 24.64 -4.66 -24.01
CA ARG A 746 24.72 -3.21 -24.27
C ARG A 746 25.99 -2.60 -23.66
N SER A 747 26.33 -3.01 -22.42
CA SER A 747 27.56 -2.54 -21.76
C SER A 747 28.81 -2.97 -22.51
N LEU A 748 28.87 -4.22 -22.96
CA LEU A 748 29.99 -4.73 -23.76
C LEU A 748 30.11 -4.00 -25.12
N ALA A 749 28.98 -3.57 -25.68
CA ALA A 749 28.93 -2.78 -26.92
C ALA A 749 29.16 -1.27 -26.69
N GLY A 750 29.45 -0.83 -25.45
CA GLY A 750 29.69 0.58 -25.14
C GLY A 750 28.42 1.45 -25.16
N LEU A 751 27.24 0.85 -25.01
CA LEU A 751 25.93 1.52 -25.05
C LEU A 751 25.23 1.53 -23.69
N ASP A 752 25.94 1.34 -22.61
CA ASP A 752 25.45 1.29 -21.23
C ASP A 752 24.93 2.64 -20.72
N SER A 753 25.36 3.75 -21.31
CA SER A 753 24.90 5.12 -21.03
C SER A 753 24.01 5.73 -22.11
N THR A 754 23.68 4.98 -23.16
CA THR A 754 22.91 5.49 -24.30
C THR A 754 21.42 5.21 -24.15
N PRO A 755 20.55 6.24 -24.02
CA PRO A 755 19.12 6.08 -23.95
C PRO A 755 18.53 5.70 -25.32
N GLN A 756 17.37 5.03 -25.28
CA GLN A 756 16.67 4.61 -26.48
C GLN A 756 15.20 5.02 -26.46
N LEU A 757 14.68 5.43 -27.59
CA LEU A 757 13.25 5.52 -27.84
C LEU A 757 12.89 4.53 -28.95
N ILE A 758 12.08 3.52 -28.63
CA ILE A 758 11.64 2.51 -29.59
C ILE A 758 10.20 2.80 -29.96
N VAL A 759 9.94 2.98 -31.26
CA VAL A 759 8.62 3.28 -31.80
C VAL A 759 8.08 2.06 -32.53
N TYR A 760 6.82 1.73 -32.25
CA TYR A 760 6.09 0.60 -32.83
C TYR A 760 4.83 1.13 -33.51
N VAL A 761 4.54 0.61 -34.69
CA VAL A 761 3.21 0.78 -35.31
C VAL A 761 2.49 -0.55 -35.25
N ILE A 762 1.39 -0.61 -34.53
CA ILE A 762 0.60 -1.82 -34.28
C ILE A 762 -0.54 -1.84 -35.30
N ASP A 763 -0.68 -2.98 -35.96
CA ASP A 763 -1.73 -3.21 -36.94
C ASP A 763 -3.10 -3.32 -36.25
N LYS A 764 -4.05 -2.47 -36.61
CA LYS A 764 -5.42 -2.46 -36.05
C LYS A 764 -6.16 -3.78 -36.24
N ASP A 765 -5.83 -4.52 -37.31
CA ASP A 765 -6.45 -5.78 -37.67
C ASP A 765 -5.77 -7.00 -37.03
N SER A 766 -4.91 -6.79 -36.04
CA SER A 766 -4.21 -7.86 -35.31
C SER A 766 -5.18 -8.87 -34.68
N LYS A 767 -4.94 -10.16 -34.97
CA LYS A 767 -5.80 -11.25 -34.53
C LYS A 767 -5.17 -12.08 -33.43
N ALA A 768 -5.97 -12.49 -32.45
CA ALA A 768 -5.57 -13.44 -31.43
C ALA A 768 -5.55 -14.88 -31.97
N VAL A 769 -4.78 -15.73 -31.31
CA VAL A 769 -4.80 -17.17 -31.60
C VAL A 769 -6.17 -17.71 -31.23
N LYS A 770 -6.80 -18.45 -32.15
CA LYS A 770 -8.11 -19.06 -31.92
C LYS A 770 -8.09 -19.96 -30.67
N GLY A 771 -9.03 -19.70 -29.75
CA GLY A 771 -9.15 -20.46 -28.50
C GLY A 771 -8.27 -19.95 -27.35
N SER A 772 -7.68 -18.78 -27.47
CA SER A 772 -6.96 -18.16 -26.36
C SER A 772 -7.91 -17.75 -25.23
N ASP A 773 -7.61 -18.17 -24.00
CA ASP A 773 -8.40 -17.81 -22.81
C ASP A 773 -8.08 -16.41 -22.27
N THR A 774 -6.90 -15.87 -22.61
CA THR A 774 -6.37 -14.61 -22.04
C THR A 774 -6.26 -13.47 -23.05
N ARG A 775 -6.44 -13.74 -24.35
CA ARG A 775 -6.24 -12.78 -25.44
C ARG A 775 -7.41 -12.79 -26.42
N GLU A 776 -7.70 -11.62 -26.97
CA GLU A 776 -8.69 -11.43 -28.04
C GLU A 776 -8.14 -10.55 -29.14
N ASP A 777 -8.87 -10.45 -30.26
CA ASP A 777 -8.52 -9.57 -31.36
C ASP A 777 -8.35 -8.14 -30.89
N LEU A 778 -7.42 -7.39 -31.48
CA LEU A 778 -7.12 -6.03 -31.04
C LEU A 778 -8.35 -5.11 -31.11
N ASN A 779 -9.14 -5.24 -32.20
CA ASN A 779 -10.37 -4.47 -32.44
C ASN A 779 -10.19 -2.95 -32.26
N SER A 780 -9.07 -2.44 -32.77
CA SER A 780 -8.78 -1.01 -32.76
C SER A 780 -9.46 -0.30 -33.91
N VAL A 781 -9.94 0.92 -33.67
CA VAL A 781 -10.57 1.77 -34.70
C VAL A 781 -9.57 2.28 -35.75
N GLU A 782 -8.28 2.42 -35.38
CA GLU A 782 -7.16 2.82 -36.24
C GLU A 782 -5.89 2.09 -35.82
N ASP A 783 -4.82 2.19 -36.62
CA ASP A 783 -3.49 1.73 -36.23
C ASP A 783 -3.03 2.43 -34.94
N ILE A 784 -2.30 1.73 -34.10
CA ILE A 784 -1.83 2.26 -32.83
C ILE A 784 -0.33 2.50 -32.92
N VAL A 785 0.11 3.69 -32.57
CA VAL A 785 1.54 3.94 -32.31
C VAL A 785 1.82 3.64 -30.84
N GLY A 786 2.75 2.75 -30.56
CA GLY A 786 3.26 2.50 -29.21
C GLY A 786 4.72 2.95 -29.11
N ILE A 787 5.11 3.40 -27.95
CA ILE A 787 6.50 3.79 -27.67
C ILE A 787 7.05 3.08 -26.45
N CYS A 788 8.35 2.78 -26.49
CA CYS A 788 9.09 2.28 -25.35
C CYS A 788 10.33 3.15 -25.14
N MET A 789 10.47 3.70 -23.96
CA MET A 789 11.59 4.53 -23.54
C MET A 789 12.49 3.73 -22.61
N ASN A 790 13.74 3.52 -23.03
CA ASN A 790 14.79 2.88 -22.24
C ASN A 790 15.75 3.94 -21.74
N ILE A 791 15.80 4.13 -20.44
CA ILE A 791 16.76 5.04 -19.78
C ILE A 791 17.85 4.19 -19.18
N PRO A 792 19.13 4.39 -19.58
CA PRO A 792 20.25 3.58 -19.10
C PRO A 792 20.49 3.75 -17.60
N GLY A 793 21.20 2.81 -16.99
CA GLY A 793 21.58 2.81 -15.59
C GLY A 793 21.75 1.40 -15.02
N GLY A 794 22.51 1.26 -13.95
CA GLY A 794 22.79 0.00 -13.28
C GLY A 794 21.58 -0.51 -12.50
N LYS A 795 21.40 0.01 -11.31
CA LYS A 795 20.15 -0.19 -10.52
C LYS A 795 19.15 0.89 -10.87
N ARG A 796 17.89 0.55 -10.86
CA ARG A 796 16.79 1.48 -11.15
C ARG A 796 16.80 2.64 -10.14
N GLY A 797 16.86 3.87 -10.64
CA GLY A 797 16.79 5.09 -9.83
C GLY A 797 18.01 5.36 -8.95
N THR A 798 19.23 4.98 -9.39
CA THR A 798 20.45 5.18 -8.59
C THR A 798 21.52 6.05 -9.21
N ASP A 799 21.45 6.33 -10.52
CA ASP A 799 22.60 6.85 -11.25
C ASP A 799 22.48 8.32 -11.65
N TYR A 800 21.25 8.85 -11.80
CA TYR A 800 21.01 10.19 -12.31
C TYR A 800 19.96 10.95 -11.53
N THR A 801 20.24 11.31 -10.28
CA THR A 801 19.31 12.05 -9.43
C THR A 801 19.27 13.53 -9.82
N ALA A 802 18.10 14.06 -10.13
CA ALA A 802 17.89 15.50 -10.32
C ALA A 802 16.61 15.99 -9.64
N THR A 803 16.66 17.19 -9.13
CA THR A 803 15.53 17.84 -8.46
C THR A 803 14.57 18.45 -9.49
N VAL A 804 13.32 18.01 -9.51
CA VAL A 804 12.30 18.45 -10.46
C VAL A 804 11.05 18.93 -9.73
N SER A 805 10.38 19.96 -10.27
CA SER A 805 9.06 20.38 -9.79
C SER A 805 8.00 19.48 -10.41
N ILE A 806 7.20 18.82 -9.57
CA ILE A 806 6.13 17.93 -10.03
C ILE A 806 4.88 18.76 -10.31
N HIS A 807 4.34 18.67 -11.51
CA HIS A 807 3.00 19.18 -11.86
C HIS A 807 1.99 18.05 -11.71
N MET A 808 1.23 18.08 -10.62
CA MET A 808 0.12 17.13 -10.44
C MET A 808 -1.14 17.67 -11.10
N GLN A 809 -1.78 16.86 -11.96
CA GLN A 809 -3.12 17.16 -12.43
C GLN A 809 -4.11 16.89 -11.28
N ASN A 810 -4.94 17.89 -10.97
CA ASN A 810 -6.04 17.73 -10.02
C ASN A 810 -7.07 16.76 -10.61
N ASN A 811 -7.25 15.63 -9.95
CA ASN A 811 -8.33 14.71 -10.26
C ASN A 811 -9.56 15.16 -9.44
N PRO A 812 -10.77 15.29 -10.02
CA PRO A 812 -11.97 15.67 -9.29
C PRO A 812 -12.37 14.69 -8.17
N PHE A 813 -11.73 13.53 -8.09
CA PHE A 813 -11.87 12.55 -7.00
C PHE A 813 -10.75 12.62 -5.95
N ASP A 814 -9.74 13.46 -6.13
CA ASP A 814 -8.69 13.68 -5.13
C ASP A 814 -9.28 14.61 -4.05
N ASP A 815 -9.82 14.01 -3.01
CA ASP A 815 -10.15 14.75 -1.79
C ASP A 815 -8.84 15.21 -1.14
N GLU A 816 -8.50 16.48 -1.31
CA GLU A 816 -7.40 17.13 -0.58
C GLU A 816 -7.75 17.41 0.90
N GLY A 817 -8.79 16.80 1.41
CA GLY A 817 -9.19 16.93 2.82
C GLY A 817 -8.12 16.31 3.72
N ASP A 818 -7.37 17.15 4.39
CA ASP A 818 -6.52 16.75 5.52
C ASP A 818 -7.33 15.91 6.50
N LEU A 819 -6.90 14.67 6.72
CA LEU A 819 -7.40 13.79 7.79
C LEU A 819 -7.07 14.35 9.20
N GLU A 820 -6.49 15.52 9.26
CA GLU A 820 -6.16 16.25 10.48
C GLU A 820 -7.09 17.45 10.62
N GLY A 821 -8.17 17.31 11.29
CA GLY A 821 -8.88 18.51 11.70
C GLY A 821 -10.38 18.44 11.78
N THR A 822 -10.87 17.44 12.42
CA THR A 822 -12.05 17.68 13.23
C THR A 822 -11.56 18.18 14.58
N ASN A 823 -11.52 19.49 14.73
CA ASN A 823 -11.55 20.11 16.06
C ASN A 823 -12.83 19.62 16.73
N GLU A 824 -12.69 18.63 17.58
CA GLU A 824 -13.65 18.42 18.65
C GLU A 824 -13.30 19.43 19.74
N ASN A 825 -14.14 20.43 19.89
CA ASN A 825 -14.23 21.24 21.09
C ASN A 825 -14.68 20.42 22.29
#